data_651e2caaffa905d31b76c266b0c229f5
#
_entry.id   651e2caaffa905d31b76c266b0c229f5
#
_cell.length_a   1.000
_cell.length_b   1.000
_cell.length_c   1.000
_cell.angle_alpha   90.00
_cell.angle_beta   90.00
_cell.angle_gamma   90.00
#
_symmetry.space_group_name_H-M   'P 1'
#
loop_
_entity.id
_entity.type
_entity.pdbx_description
1 polymer ?
#
loop_
_entity_poly.entity_id
_entity_poly.type
_entity_poly.pdbx_seq_one_letter_code
_entity_poly.pdbx_strand_id
1 'polypeptide(L)'
;MKKYILLSIVLGHFASMFAQHILSGKVTTQAGEPLPGATIYCYELSKGTFSDSDGNFELSNLPAGKLTVQFSFVGYASQVQIVLMDENVKRIDVALHETALEAEEVVVSGGYNATQHQTAVKIDVLNLDEKRRKISPNIMETLSQVPGVNMISKGSGVAKPVIRGLSMNDILTLNNGVRVENYQYSDHHPLGVDEFGIEDVEIIKGPASLLYGSDAIGGVINFIREKPAPVGTLQGDYGLQLFSNSLGIVQNLGLKGASKDFFGGLRVGHASHADYLQGGGDFVPNTRFNESSFKANVGHAGRVGTFELFYDYNRHNIGLVEEESAEEIDERGRKPDIFFQRLDNQMLSSRNRLYFNRYKLQINAAYQDNKLSHIGEVNEYEVEMRLRTLTYETKLHFPSDLYTEYILGFQGMNQWNDNLNDRETKLLPKAEIQNYSLFGLLQRTFFSKLKVQGGIRYDYKSLSTQAVGDPAVIDLFRPALDKSYDSFSGSIGAIFDLNESLLFRTNIAAAYRTPNLAELTSKGKHEERFEIGDASLRPENAYEVDASLHLHKENYTLDLAGFYNSIRDYIFLSPTGDESAGGVPIYQYRQGDAYLYGGEFAFHIHPVNLSWLHFQTDFSSVIGKQRNGDYLPFIPAHQLNAEIRAEKNEMAFFQDAFISISTNTAFAQRNPAPNETSTSGYTIVDATIGAVLKVARMPVAWQLGVNNLFDVRYVDHLSTLKEVEYYNPGRNVVLSMKLRF
;
A
#
# COMPACT_ATOMS: atom_id res chain seq x y z
N MET A 1 34.50 32.20 0.01
CA MET A 1 35.58 31.21 -0.21
C MET A 1 36.00 30.48 1.08
N LYS A 2 36.36 31.15 2.20
CA LYS A 2 36.82 30.44 3.42
C LYS A 2 35.79 29.43 4.03
N LYS A 3 34.46 29.68 3.92
CA LYS A 3 33.42 28.75 4.44
C LYS A 3 33.29 27.47 3.61
N TYR A 4 33.54 27.54 2.31
CA TYR A 4 33.47 26.33 1.42
C TYR A 4 34.73 25.46 1.54
N ILE A 5 35.88 26.08 1.84
CA ILE A 5 37.15 25.34 2.09
C ILE A 5 37.05 24.55 3.39
N LEU A 6 36.43 25.11 4.44
CA LEU A 6 36.22 24.40 5.71
C LEU A 6 35.25 23.20 5.55
N LEU A 7 34.20 23.36 4.77
CA LEU A 7 33.23 22.28 4.45
C LEU A 7 33.92 21.17 3.63
N SER A 8 34.78 21.52 2.66
CA SER A 8 35.55 20.58 1.85
C SER A 8 36.63 19.85 2.66
N ILE A 9 37.25 20.50 3.64
CA ILE A 9 38.24 19.88 4.52
C ILE A 9 37.56 18.94 5.52
N VAL A 10 36.40 19.30 6.06
CA VAL A 10 35.60 18.43 6.93
C VAL A 10 35.10 17.20 6.15
N LEU A 11 34.59 17.38 4.93
CA LEU A 11 34.20 16.27 4.06
C LEU A 11 35.37 15.38 3.62
N GLY A 12 36.55 15.98 3.39
CA GLY A 12 37.77 15.25 3.00
C GLY A 12 38.37 14.39 4.12
N HIS A 13 38.24 14.77 5.39
CA HIS A 13 38.75 13.99 6.53
C HIS A 13 37.82 12.83 6.91
N PHE A 14 36.53 12.86 6.54
CA PHE A 14 35.64 11.72 6.73
C PHE A 14 35.92 10.54 5.78
N ALA A 15 36.59 10.76 4.66
CA ALA A 15 36.84 9.74 3.64
C ALA A 15 37.90 8.67 4.01
N SER A 16 38.66 8.85 5.08
CA SER A 16 39.85 8.04 5.37
C SER A 16 39.69 6.98 6.48
N MET A 17 38.53 6.83 7.12
CA MET A 17 38.35 5.97 8.31
C MET A 17 37.39 4.80 8.17
N PHE A 18 37.02 4.37 6.96
CA PHE A 18 36.06 3.29 6.81
C PHE A 18 36.73 1.96 6.46
N ALA A 19 36.67 1.00 7.37
CA ALA A 19 37.02 -0.38 7.10
C ALA A 19 36.09 -0.95 6.01
N GLN A 20 36.63 -1.73 5.10
CA GLN A 20 35.88 -2.42 4.06
C GLN A 20 35.46 -3.79 4.63
N HIS A 21 34.15 -3.99 4.85
CA HIS A 21 33.66 -5.26 5.31
C HIS A 21 33.17 -6.12 4.14
N ILE A 22 33.40 -7.42 4.26
CA ILE A 22 32.97 -8.44 3.29
C ILE A 22 32.12 -9.45 4.04
N LEU A 23 30.95 -9.75 3.50
CA LEU A 23 30.13 -10.89 3.89
C LEU A 23 30.30 -11.98 2.85
N SER A 24 30.75 -13.15 3.26
CA SER A 24 30.91 -14.32 2.40
C SER A 24 30.32 -15.57 3.05
N GLY A 25 30.14 -16.61 2.29
CA GLY A 25 29.65 -17.89 2.81
C GLY A 25 29.16 -18.82 1.72
N LYS A 26 28.35 -19.79 2.10
CA LYS A 26 27.80 -20.80 1.19
C LYS A 26 26.30 -20.94 1.40
N VAL A 27 25.54 -21.03 0.30
CA VAL A 27 24.11 -21.36 0.33
C VAL A 27 23.94 -22.81 -0.13
N THR A 28 23.26 -23.60 0.68
CA THR A 28 23.05 -25.03 0.45
C THR A 28 21.60 -25.45 0.71
N THR A 29 21.24 -26.65 0.28
CA THR A 29 20.06 -27.35 0.76
C THR A 29 20.29 -27.83 2.19
N GLN A 30 19.25 -28.32 2.87
CA GLN A 30 19.36 -28.98 4.18
C GLN A 30 20.24 -30.27 4.13
N ALA A 31 20.32 -30.92 2.97
CA ALA A 31 21.19 -32.07 2.75
C ALA A 31 22.68 -31.68 2.53
N GLY A 32 22.98 -30.37 2.50
CA GLY A 32 24.33 -29.82 2.26
C GLY A 32 24.71 -29.68 0.79
N GLU A 33 23.79 -29.91 -0.15
CA GLU A 33 24.02 -29.72 -1.58
C GLU A 33 24.08 -28.23 -1.92
N PRO A 34 25.02 -27.76 -2.76
CA PRO A 34 25.11 -26.35 -3.15
C PRO A 34 23.88 -25.91 -3.91
N LEU A 35 23.46 -24.65 -3.70
CA LEU A 35 22.38 -24.00 -4.43
C LEU A 35 22.96 -22.89 -5.34
N PRO A 36 23.37 -23.20 -6.59
CA PRO A 36 23.87 -22.22 -7.56
C PRO A 36 22.78 -21.25 -8.02
N GLY A 37 23.09 -19.94 -8.04
CA GLY A 37 22.14 -18.91 -8.46
C GLY A 37 21.17 -18.48 -7.35
N ALA A 38 21.37 -18.91 -6.09
CA ALA A 38 20.63 -18.34 -4.97
C ALA A 38 20.92 -16.83 -4.85
N THR A 39 19.89 -16.04 -4.60
CA THR A 39 20.00 -14.59 -4.46
C THR A 39 20.31 -14.22 -3.01
N ILE A 40 21.33 -13.41 -2.80
CA ILE A 40 21.73 -12.85 -1.51
C ILE A 40 21.54 -11.33 -1.61
N TYR A 41 20.62 -10.75 -0.81
CA TYR A 41 20.25 -9.35 -0.90
C TYR A 41 20.38 -8.64 0.45
N CYS A 42 21.13 -7.51 0.45
CA CYS A 42 21.30 -6.63 1.61
C CYS A 42 20.36 -5.42 1.49
N TYR A 43 19.37 -5.33 2.37
CA TYR A 43 18.33 -4.29 2.33
C TYR A 43 18.88 -2.89 2.59
N GLU A 44 19.85 -2.75 3.48
CA GLU A 44 20.45 -1.46 3.83
C GLU A 44 21.16 -0.80 2.66
N LEU A 45 21.73 -1.59 1.75
CA LEU A 45 22.49 -1.09 0.60
C LEU A 45 21.73 -1.19 -0.72
N SER A 46 20.54 -1.77 -0.73
CA SER A 46 19.80 -2.07 -1.97
C SER A 46 20.69 -2.83 -2.97
N LYS A 47 21.47 -3.81 -2.49
CA LYS A 47 22.51 -4.50 -3.24
C LYS A 47 22.42 -6.01 -3.06
N GLY A 48 22.53 -6.75 -4.17
CA GLY A 48 22.49 -8.20 -4.15
C GLY A 48 23.58 -8.85 -5.00
N THR A 49 23.82 -10.15 -4.74
CA THR A 49 24.71 -11.03 -5.50
C THR A 49 24.05 -12.39 -5.67
N PHE A 50 24.63 -13.25 -6.52
CA PHE A 50 24.24 -14.65 -6.65
C PHE A 50 25.31 -15.57 -6.07
N SER A 51 24.90 -16.77 -5.65
CA SER A 51 25.83 -17.86 -5.36
C SER A 51 26.41 -18.47 -6.66
N ASP A 52 27.66 -18.88 -6.63
CA ASP A 52 28.36 -19.54 -7.73
C ASP A 52 27.97 -21.03 -7.87
N SER A 53 28.63 -21.75 -8.80
CA SER A 53 28.39 -23.18 -9.06
C SER A 53 28.58 -24.10 -7.83
N ASP A 54 29.37 -23.68 -6.86
CA ASP A 54 29.64 -24.41 -5.61
C ASP A 54 28.79 -23.91 -4.44
N GLY A 55 27.85 -22.96 -4.71
CA GLY A 55 26.98 -22.33 -3.74
C GLY A 55 27.64 -21.19 -2.97
N ASN A 56 28.89 -20.80 -3.25
CA ASN A 56 29.56 -19.72 -2.54
C ASN A 56 29.06 -18.34 -3.00
N PHE A 57 29.07 -17.38 -2.08
CA PHE A 57 28.73 -15.99 -2.37
C PHE A 57 29.70 -15.03 -1.70
N GLU A 58 29.77 -13.81 -2.25
CA GLU A 58 30.49 -12.68 -1.68
C GLU A 58 29.70 -11.36 -1.89
N LEU A 59 29.52 -10.63 -0.81
CA LEU A 59 29.06 -9.24 -0.80
C LEU A 59 30.15 -8.35 -0.23
N SER A 60 30.73 -7.49 -1.03
CA SER A 60 31.81 -6.59 -0.67
C SER A 60 31.35 -5.12 -0.55
N ASN A 61 32.20 -4.26 0.01
CA ASN A 61 31.96 -2.83 0.26
C ASN A 61 30.80 -2.60 1.25
N LEU A 62 30.69 -3.42 2.27
CA LEU A 62 29.67 -3.28 3.31
C LEU A 62 30.12 -2.29 4.40
N PRO A 63 29.19 -1.50 4.98
CA PRO A 63 29.46 -0.66 6.14
C PRO A 63 29.56 -1.49 7.42
N ALA A 64 30.13 -0.92 8.47
CA ALA A 64 30.05 -1.46 9.82
C ALA A 64 28.62 -1.32 10.39
N GLY A 65 28.24 -2.22 11.28
CA GLY A 65 26.96 -2.18 11.98
C GLY A 65 26.02 -3.30 11.61
N LYS A 66 24.73 -3.13 11.92
CA LYS A 66 23.68 -4.14 11.74
C LYS A 66 23.15 -4.09 10.32
N LEU A 67 23.16 -5.22 9.61
CA LEU A 67 22.66 -5.38 8.27
C LEU A 67 21.62 -6.49 8.22
N THR A 68 20.57 -6.30 7.42
CA THR A 68 19.53 -7.30 7.15
C THR A 68 19.81 -7.94 5.79
N VAL A 69 20.07 -9.23 5.77
CA VAL A 69 20.43 -9.99 4.58
C VAL A 69 19.39 -11.08 4.33
N GLN A 70 18.79 -11.08 3.17
CA GLN A 70 17.88 -12.14 2.70
C GLN A 70 18.61 -13.09 1.78
N PHE A 71 18.38 -14.38 1.99
CA PHE A 71 18.82 -15.48 1.14
C PHE A 71 17.59 -16.12 0.53
N SER A 72 17.50 -16.19 -0.80
CA SER A 72 16.33 -16.73 -1.50
C SER A 72 16.73 -17.57 -2.71
N PHE A 73 15.97 -18.62 -2.96
CA PHE A 73 16.11 -19.47 -4.13
C PHE A 73 14.74 -20.02 -4.54
N VAL A 74 14.50 -20.19 -5.84
CA VAL A 74 13.20 -20.67 -6.35
C VAL A 74 12.91 -22.09 -5.82
N GLY A 75 11.73 -22.27 -5.21
CA GLY A 75 11.33 -23.55 -4.59
C GLY A 75 11.81 -23.75 -3.15
N TYR A 76 12.44 -22.73 -2.54
CA TYR A 76 12.93 -22.75 -1.17
C TYR A 76 12.38 -21.58 -0.36
N ALA A 77 12.16 -21.79 0.93
CA ALA A 77 11.83 -20.71 1.85
C ALA A 77 12.96 -19.67 1.91
N SER A 78 12.63 -18.42 1.72
CA SER A 78 13.60 -17.34 1.96
C SER A 78 13.97 -17.28 3.42
N GLN A 79 15.26 -17.09 3.72
CA GLN A 79 15.77 -16.91 5.06
C GLN A 79 16.32 -15.50 5.23
N VAL A 80 15.89 -14.80 6.29
CA VAL A 80 16.38 -13.48 6.64
C VAL A 80 17.31 -13.58 7.84
N GLN A 81 18.51 -13.00 7.73
CA GLN A 81 19.47 -12.93 8.83
C GLN A 81 19.88 -11.50 9.14
N ILE A 82 19.90 -11.17 10.43
CA ILE A 82 20.44 -9.91 10.92
C ILE A 82 21.92 -10.14 11.26
N VAL A 83 22.80 -9.48 10.50
CA VAL A 83 24.25 -9.66 10.59
C VAL A 83 24.88 -8.41 11.20
N LEU A 84 25.65 -8.57 12.26
CA LEU A 84 26.48 -7.48 12.81
C LEU A 84 27.85 -7.53 12.14
N MET A 85 28.14 -6.50 11.32
CA MET A 85 29.42 -6.33 10.64
C MET A 85 30.38 -5.57 11.58
N ASP A 86 31.10 -6.32 12.40
CA ASP A 86 32.10 -5.85 13.37
C ASP A 86 33.52 -6.31 13.01
N GLU A 87 33.67 -7.24 12.07
CA GLU A 87 34.91 -7.76 11.52
C GLU A 87 35.05 -7.41 10.03
N ASN A 88 36.29 -7.35 9.52
CA ASN A 88 36.53 -7.03 8.11
C ASN A 88 36.00 -8.10 7.15
N VAL A 89 36.00 -9.38 7.58
CA VAL A 89 35.42 -10.48 6.81
C VAL A 89 34.53 -11.28 7.75
N LYS A 90 33.23 -11.35 7.43
CA LYS A 90 32.25 -12.19 8.12
C LYS A 90 31.84 -13.34 7.22
N ARG A 91 31.87 -14.57 7.74
CA ARG A 91 31.40 -15.75 7.03
C ARG A 91 30.10 -16.28 7.63
N ILE A 92 29.11 -16.53 6.77
CA ILE A 92 27.81 -17.10 7.14
C ILE A 92 27.43 -18.15 6.11
N ASP A 93 27.34 -19.42 6.54
CA ASP A 93 26.81 -20.49 5.70
C ASP A 93 25.31 -20.67 6.01
N VAL A 94 24.48 -20.80 4.97
CA VAL A 94 23.01 -20.83 5.07
C VAL A 94 22.46 -22.05 4.37
N ALA A 95 21.66 -22.83 5.08
CA ALA A 95 20.93 -23.95 4.51
C ALA A 95 19.45 -23.57 4.34
N LEU A 96 18.96 -23.53 3.09
CA LEU A 96 17.57 -23.23 2.80
C LEU A 96 16.73 -24.51 2.86
N HIS A 97 15.49 -24.36 3.36
CA HIS A 97 14.49 -25.41 3.37
C HIS A 97 13.73 -25.42 2.04
N GLU A 98 13.62 -26.58 1.44
CA GLU A 98 12.72 -26.77 0.31
C GLU A 98 11.27 -26.68 0.82
N THR A 99 10.50 -25.75 0.28
CA THR A 99 9.12 -25.53 0.66
C THR A 99 8.37 -24.79 -0.45
N ALA A 100 7.08 -25.09 -0.54
CA ALA A 100 6.14 -24.31 -1.30
C ALA A 100 5.42 -23.24 -0.43
N LEU A 101 5.83 -23.09 0.83
CA LEU A 101 5.22 -22.19 1.81
C LEU A 101 5.74 -20.76 1.68
N GLU A 102 4.92 -19.83 2.17
CA GLU A 102 5.28 -18.41 2.28
C GLU A 102 6.59 -18.25 3.05
N ALA A 103 7.51 -17.54 2.42
CA ALA A 103 8.77 -17.17 3.05
C ALA A 103 8.55 -16.03 4.05
N GLU A 104 9.34 -15.98 5.12
CA GLU A 104 9.41 -14.78 5.95
C GLU A 104 9.90 -13.60 5.11
N GLU A 105 9.09 -12.54 5.02
CA GLU A 105 9.42 -11.33 4.27
C GLU A 105 9.95 -10.23 5.18
N VAL A 106 10.92 -9.47 4.68
CA VAL A 106 11.45 -8.29 5.38
C VAL A 106 10.46 -7.15 5.23
N VAL A 107 10.06 -6.61 6.36
CA VAL A 107 9.17 -5.46 6.45
C VAL A 107 9.97 -4.20 6.69
N VAL A 108 9.73 -3.17 5.90
CA VAL A 108 10.39 -1.85 6.03
C VAL A 108 9.48 -0.80 6.67
N SER A 109 8.16 -1.01 6.64
CA SER A 109 7.17 -0.09 7.20
C SER A 109 7.08 -0.13 8.73
N GLY A 110 7.65 -1.12 9.39
CA GLY A 110 7.62 -1.25 10.87
C GLY A 110 8.57 -0.29 11.62
N GLY A 111 9.28 0.59 10.93
CA GLY A 111 10.29 1.49 11.51
C GLY A 111 11.65 0.84 11.73
N TYR A 112 11.71 -0.47 11.84
CA TYR A 112 12.90 -1.29 11.94
C TYR A 112 12.93 -2.27 10.77
N ASN A 113 14.08 -2.54 10.18
CA ASN A 113 14.19 -3.64 9.22
C ASN A 113 14.10 -4.98 10.00
N ALA A 114 12.99 -5.65 9.87
CA ALA A 114 12.68 -6.88 10.60
C ALA A 114 11.81 -7.78 9.73
N THR A 115 11.63 -9.04 10.10
CA THR A 115 10.60 -9.86 9.45
C THR A 115 9.21 -9.48 9.97
N GLN A 116 8.16 -9.81 9.22
CA GLN A 116 6.77 -9.55 9.64
C GLN A 116 6.44 -10.12 11.02
N HIS A 117 7.09 -11.24 11.43
CA HIS A 117 6.92 -11.85 12.74
C HIS A 117 7.72 -11.15 13.86
N GLN A 118 8.61 -10.23 13.51
CA GLN A 118 9.44 -9.51 14.47
C GLN A 118 8.96 -8.08 14.75
N THR A 119 7.79 -7.69 14.25
CA THR A 119 7.14 -6.38 14.51
C THR A 119 6.01 -6.53 15.51
N ALA A 120 5.89 -5.60 16.47
CA ALA A 120 4.83 -5.61 17.47
C ALA A 120 3.47 -5.23 16.88
N VAL A 121 3.44 -4.39 15.86
CA VAL A 121 2.27 -4.13 15.04
C VAL A 121 2.15 -5.21 13.99
N LYS A 122 0.94 -5.76 13.77
CA LYS A 122 0.72 -6.74 12.71
C LYS A 122 0.87 -6.08 11.34
N ILE A 123 1.79 -6.57 10.53
CA ILE A 123 2.04 -6.13 9.15
C ILE A 123 1.85 -7.34 8.25
N ASP A 124 0.89 -7.25 7.34
CA ASP A 124 0.70 -8.25 6.31
C ASP A 124 1.47 -7.82 5.05
N VAL A 125 2.19 -8.74 4.44
CA VAL A 125 2.94 -8.51 3.21
C VAL A 125 2.30 -9.30 2.09
N LEU A 126 2.03 -8.61 0.99
CA LEU A 126 1.45 -9.19 -0.21
C LEU A 126 2.45 -9.07 -1.35
N ASN A 127 3.04 -10.19 -1.78
CA ASN A 127 3.95 -10.23 -2.94
C ASN A 127 3.14 -10.25 -4.24
N LEU A 128 3.28 -9.21 -5.07
CA LEU A 128 2.54 -9.08 -6.33
C LEU A 128 3.15 -9.90 -7.48
N ASP A 129 4.39 -10.33 -7.34
CA ASP A 129 5.11 -11.13 -8.35
C ASP A 129 4.83 -12.64 -8.22
N GLU A 130 4.13 -13.04 -7.15
CA GLU A 130 3.71 -14.42 -6.98
C GLU A 130 2.76 -14.86 -8.09
N LYS A 131 3.14 -15.90 -8.78
CA LYS A 131 2.46 -16.49 -9.93
C LYS A 131 1.05 -17.03 -9.63
N ARG A 132 0.61 -16.98 -8.38
CA ARG A 132 -0.53 -17.73 -7.85
C ARG A 132 -1.70 -16.86 -7.40
N ARG A 133 -1.68 -15.56 -7.71
CA ARG A 133 -2.70 -14.63 -7.23
C ARG A 133 -3.81 -14.40 -8.25
N LYS A 134 -4.99 -14.08 -7.74
CA LYS A 134 -6.11 -13.63 -8.56
C LYS A 134 -5.69 -12.40 -9.37
N ILE A 135 -5.86 -12.47 -10.68
CA ILE A 135 -5.60 -11.35 -11.57
C ILE A 135 -6.87 -10.51 -11.66
N SER A 136 -6.76 -9.25 -11.33
CA SER A 136 -7.87 -8.28 -11.32
C SER A 136 -7.52 -7.01 -12.08
N PRO A 137 -8.50 -6.26 -12.60
CA PRO A 137 -8.27 -4.99 -13.29
C PRO A 137 -7.69 -3.89 -12.41
N ASN A 138 -7.74 -4.06 -11.07
CA ASN A 138 -7.41 -3.05 -10.08
C ASN A 138 -6.64 -3.70 -8.93
N ILE A 139 -5.51 -3.10 -8.53
CA ILE A 139 -4.68 -3.61 -7.42
C ILE A 139 -5.45 -3.74 -6.10
N MET A 140 -6.45 -2.88 -5.84
CA MET A 140 -7.24 -2.94 -4.62
C MET A 140 -8.07 -4.22 -4.48
N GLU A 141 -8.55 -4.79 -5.60
CA GLU A 141 -9.21 -6.11 -5.57
C GLU A 141 -8.26 -7.22 -5.11
N THR A 142 -6.96 -7.09 -5.45
CA THR A 142 -5.93 -8.01 -4.97
C THR A 142 -5.65 -7.79 -3.48
N LEU A 143 -5.57 -6.54 -3.01
CA LEU A 143 -5.34 -6.21 -1.60
C LEU A 143 -6.53 -6.62 -0.71
N SER A 144 -7.76 -6.57 -1.23
CA SER A 144 -8.96 -6.98 -0.48
C SER A 144 -9.05 -8.49 -0.21
N GLN A 145 -8.11 -9.29 -0.72
CA GLN A 145 -7.97 -10.69 -0.31
C GLN A 145 -7.27 -10.85 1.06
N VAL A 146 -6.63 -9.79 1.58
CA VAL A 146 -6.04 -9.81 2.91
C VAL A 146 -7.14 -9.64 3.96
N PRO A 147 -7.27 -10.53 4.96
CA PRO A 147 -8.31 -10.44 5.99
C PRO A 147 -8.36 -9.06 6.63
N GLY A 148 -9.55 -8.48 6.78
CA GLY A 148 -9.75 -7.15 7.35
C GLY A 148 -9.39 -5.97 6.43
N VAL A 149 -9.02 -6.24 5.18
CA VAL A 149 -8.86 -5.24 4.11
C VAL A 149 -10.01 -5.38 3.13
N ASN A 150 -10.66 -4.28 2.82
CA ASN A 150 -11.78 -4.19 1.89
C ASN A 150 -11.57 -2.99 0.96
N MET A 151 -12.49 -2.73 0.04
CA MET A 151 -12.42 -1.55 -0.83
C MET A 151 -13.79 -0.92 -1.03
N ILE A 152 -13.85 0.40 -0.99
CA ILE A 152 -14.94 1.17 -1.57
C ILE A 152 -14.68 1.23 -3.07
N SER A 153 -15.69 0.95 -3.89
CA SER A 153 -15.56 0.95 -5.34
C SER A 153 -16.68 1.70 -6.04
N LYS A 154 -16.33 2.44 -7.11
CA LYS A 154 -17.27 3.01 -8.09
C LYS A 154 -16.88 2.49 -9.48
N GLY A 155 -17.22 1.24 -9.76
CA GLY A 155 -16.70 0.50 -10.91
C GLY A 155 -15.24 0.05 -10.74
N SER A 156 -14.63 -0.47 -11.81
CA SER A 156 -13.27 -1.02 -11.77
C SER A 156 -12.17 0.05 -11.77
N GLY A 157 -12.48 1.29 -12.16
CA GLY A 157 -11.51 2.40 -12.24
C GLY A 157 -11.30 3.15 -10.92
N VAL A 158 -12.27 3.11 -10.01
CA VAL A 158 -12.22 3.77 -8.70
C VAL A 158 -12.26 2.73 -7.60
N ALA A 159 -11.20 2.65 -6.81
CA ALA A 159 -11.15 1.77 -5.66
C ALA A 159 -10.30 2.39 -4.54
N LYS A 160 -10.84 2.39 -3.32
CA LYS A 160 -10.17 2.93 -2.14
C LYS A 160 -10.11 1.89 -1.03
N PRO A 161 -8.99 1.84 -0.30
CA PRO A 161 -8.84 0.87 0.78
C PRO A 161 -9.77 1.17 1.96
N VAL A 162 -10.27 0.09 2.55
CA VAL A 162 -10.90 0.09 3.86
C VAL A 162 -10.16 -0.91 4.73
N ILE A 163 -9.61 -0.47 5.84
CA ILE A 163 -8.90 -1.32 6.80
C ILE A 163 -9.67 -1.30 8.11
N ARG A 164 -10.17 -2.47 8.53
CA ARG A 164 -10.93 -2.60 9.79
C ARG A 164 -12.08 -1.60 9.92
N GLY A 165 -12.74 -1.25 8.79
CA GLY A 165 -13.88 -0.31 8.74
C GLY A 165 -13.51 1.17 8.70
N LEU A 166 -12.22 1.53 8.67
CA LEU A 166 -11.75 2.91 8.46
C LEU A 166 -11.28 3.08 7.01
N SER A 167 -11.49 4.26 6.43
CA SER A 167 -11.26 4.53 5.02
C SER A 167 -10.86 6.00 4.76
N MET A 168 -10.71 6.38 3.49
CA MET A 168 -10.37 7.75 3.05
C MET A 168 -9.12 8.30 3.76
N ASN A 169 -9.26 9.43 4.46
CA ASN A 169 -8.17 10.10 5.17
C ASN A 169 -7.70 9.40 6.44
N ASP A 170 -8.36 8.30 6.84
CA ASP A 170 -7.91 7.48 7.97
C ASP A 170 -6.85 6.45 7.56
N ILE A 171 -6.70 6.21 6.25
CA ILE A 171 -5.72 5.28 5.69
C ILE A 171 -4.65 6.04 4.92
N LEU A 172 -3.42 5.87 5.36
CA LEU A 172 -2.27 6.47 4.69
C LEU A 172 -1.73 5.57 3.60
N THR A 173 -1.58 6.11 2.40
CA THR A 173 -0.92 5.43 1.28
C THR A 173 0.51 5.92 1.14
N LEU A 174 1.44 4.98 0.99
CA LEU A 174 2.86 5.25 0.73
C LEU A 174 3.30 4.61 -0.59
N ASN A 175 4.16 5.29 -1.33
CA ASN A 175 4.89 4.73 -2.46
C ASN A 175 6.38 4.67 -2.08
N ASN A 176 6.88 3.47 -1.84
CA ASN A 176 8.26 3.20 -1.42
C ASN A 176 8.68 3.98 -0.15
N GLY A 177 7.74 4.10 0.81
CA GLY A 177 7.92 4.83 2.06
C GLY A 177 7.67 6.35 1.98
N VAL A 178 7.35 6.88 0.81
CA VAL A 178 6.95 8.29 0.61
C VAL A 178 5.44 8.41 0.65
N ARG A 179 4.92 9.28 1.48
CA ARG A 179 3.50 9.59 1.60
C ARG A 179 2.94 10.11 0.27
N VAL A 180 1.86 9.52 -0.22
CA VAL A 180 1.14 9.93 -1.44
C VAL A 180 0.06 10.93 -1.08
N GLU A 181 0.13 12.12 -1.66
CA GLU A 181 -0.78 13.23 -1.41
C GLU A 181 -1.51 13.64 -2.70
N ASN A 182 -2.76 13.18 -2.90
CA ASN A 182 -3.49 13.36 -4.15
C ASN A 182 -5.02 13.41 -3.96
N TYR A 183 -5.53 14.28 -3.11
CA TYR A 183 -6.98 14.49 -2.89
C TYR A 183 -7.75 13.24 -2.45
N GLN A 184 -7.24 12.49 -1.47
CA GLN A 184 -7.84 11.24 -1.00
C GLN A 184 -9.13 11.39 -0.16
N TYR A 185 -9.66 12.58 0.03
CA TYR A 185 -10.80 12.86 0.89
C TYR A 185 -12.16 12.34 0.39
N SER A 186 -12.30 12.06 -0.90
CA SER A 186 -13.56 11.59 -1.50
C SER A 186 -13.53 10.09 -1.82
N ASP A 187 -14.68 9.43 -1.71
CA ASP A 187 -14.92 8.04 -2.10
C ASP A 187 -14.87 7.83 -3.63
N HIS A 188 -14.99 8.90 -4.40
CA HIS A 188 -14.95 8.88 -5.87
C HIS A 188 -13.55 9.08 -6.46
N HIS A 189 -12.55 9.47 -5.67
CA HIS A 189 -11.20 9.68 -6.15
C HIS A 189 -10.40 8.36 -6.08
N PRO A 190 -9.73 7.91 -7.17
CA PRO A 190 -8.93 6.70 -7.15
C PRO A 190 -7.68 6.86 -6.28
N LEU A 191 -7.07 5.74 -5.91
CA LEU A 191 -5.85 5.72 -5.10
C LEU A 191 -4.69 6.48 -5.75
N GLY A 192 -4.62 6.50 -7.08
CA GLY A 192 -3.60 7.23 -7.84
C GLY A 192 -2.21 6.62 -7.79
N VAL A 193 -2.11 5.33 -7.44
CA VAL A 193 -0.89 4.52 -7.49
C VAL A 193 -1.11 3.37 -8.46
N ASP A 194 -0.21 3.22 -9.43
CA ASP A 194 -0.23 2.10 -10.37
C ASP A 194 0.56 0.89 -9.83
N GLU A 195 0.19 -0.30 -10.30
CA GLU A 195 0.82 -1.57 -9.88
C GLU A 195 2.16 -1.89 -10.59
N PHE A 196 2.52 -1.16 -11.65
CA PHE A 196 3.69 -1.50 -12.47
C PHE A 196 5.00 -1.29 -11.71
N GLY A 197 5.80 -2.36 -11.59
CA GLY A 197 7.08 -2.34 -10.88
C GLY A 197 6.95 -2.27 -9.36
N ILE A 198 5.79 -2.64 -8.81
CA ILE A 198 5.61 -2.93 -7.40
C ILE A 198 5.89 -4.42 -7.19
N GLU A 199 6.76 -4.76 -6.25
CA GLU A 199 7.09 -6.14 -5.87
C GLU A 199 6.22 -6.60 -4.70
N ASP A 200 6.17 -5.79 -3.64
CA ASP A 200 5.44 -6.11 -2.42
C ASP A 200 4.51 -4.96 -2.02
N VAL A 201 3.44 -5.30 -1.31
CA VAL A 201 2.60 -4.32 -0.62
C VAL A 201 2.55 -4.68 0.86
N GLU A 202 3.03 -3.78 1.70
CA GLU A 202 2.96 -3.90 3.15
C GLU A 202 1.70 -3.20 3.68
N ILE A 203 0.91 -3.90 4.48
CA ILE A 203 -0.33 -3.40 5.05
C ILE A 203 -0.22 -3.42 6.57
N ILE A 204 -0.15 -2.23 7.17
CA ILE A 204 -0.23 -2.04 8.61
C ILE A 204 -1.70 -1.85 8.97
N LYS A 205 -2.23 -2.71 9.85
CA LYS A 205 -3.61 -2.62 10.33
C LYS A 205 -3.66 -1.99 11.70
N GLY A 206 -4.47 -0.94 11.83
CA GLY A 206 -4.59 -0.15 13.05
C GLY A 206 -3.63 1.05 13.11
N PRO A 207 -3.60 1.79 14.22
CA PRO A 207 -2.91 3.06 14.35
C PRO A 207 -1.40 2.99 14.13
N ALA A 208 -0.90 3.69 13.12
CA ALA A 208 0.52 3.81 12.77
C ALA A 208 1.06 5.26 12.86
N SER A 209 0.30 6.15 13.52
CA SER A 209 0.66 7.58 13.61
C SER A 209 2.01 7.85 14.25
N LEU A 210 2.52 6.95 15.09
CA LEU A 210 3.87 7.05 15.66
C LEU A 210 4.93 7.18 14.57
N LEU A 211 4.84 6.41 13.50
CA LEU A 211 5.82 6.39 12.40
C LEU A 211 5.49 7.40 11.30
N TYR A 212 4.20 7.59 11.02
CA TYR A 212 3.72 8.24 9.82
C TYR A 212 2.94 9.54 10.06
N GLY A 213 2.60 9.84 11.31
CA GLY A 213 1.89 11.05 11.71
C GLY A 213 0.39 10.97 11.49
N SER A 214 -0.22 12.14 11.27
CA SER A 214 -1.64 12.27 10.98
C SER A 214 -2.07 11.43 9.76
N ASP A 215 -3.33 11.01 9.74
CA ASP A 215 -3.99 10.25 8.67
C ASP A 215 -3.61 8.75 8.62
N ALA A 216 -2.88 8.26 9.63
CA ALA A 216 -2.56 6.84 9.80
C ALA A 216 -3.26 6.26 11.05
N ILE A 217 -4.54 6.63 11.30
CA ILE A 217 -5.30 6.13 12.45
C ILE A 217 -5.94 4.77 12.17
N GLY A 218 -6.31 4.48 10.93
CA GLY A 218 -6.89 3.21 10.50
C GLY A 218 -5.86 2.22 9.98
N GLY A 219 -4.75 2.72 9.44
CA GLY A 219 -3.68 1.88 8.91
C GLY A 219 -2.84 2.55 7.84
N VAL A 220 -1.91 1.77 7.30
CA VAL A 220 -1.00 2.22 6.23
C VAL A 220 -0.90 1.15 5.16
N ILE A 221 -0.92 1.54 3.90
CA ILE A 221 -0.59 0.70 2.76
C ILE A 221 0.68 1.26 2.12
N ASN A 222 1.74 0.46 2.06
CA ASN A 222 3.01 0.86 1.47
C ASN A 222 3.34 0.00 0.26
N PHE A 223 3.36 0.60 -0.91
CA PHE A 223 3.73 -0.03 -2.16
C PHE A 223 5.25 -0.03 -2.30
N ILE A 224 5.85 -1.22 -2.21
CA ILE A 224 7.30 -1.42 -2.26
C ILE A 224 7.72 -1.74 -3.70
N ARG A 225 8.69 -1.00 -4.20
CA ARG A 225 9.21 -1.19 -5.55
C ARG A 225 10.05 -2.45 -5.68
N GLU A 226 10.14 -2.93 -6.91
CA GLU A 226 11.04 -4.03 -7.26
C GLU A 226 12.50 -3.75 -6.87
N LYS A 227 13.17 -4.78 -6.38
CA LYS A 227 14.59 -4.74 -6.02
C LYS A 227 15.46 -4.44 -7.24
N PRO A 228 16.59 -3.72 -7.08
CA PRO A 228 17.59 -3.56 -8.12
C PRO A 228 18.07 -4.92 -8.67
N ALA A 229 18.54 -4.92 -9.92
CA ALA A 229 19.16 -6.09 -10.48
C ALA A 229 20.42 -6.49 -9.68
N PRO A 230 20.77 -7.79 -9.59
CA PRO A 230 22.03 -8.22 -8.99
C PRO A 230 23.23 -7.64 -9.73
N VAL A 231 24.31 -7.42 -9.00
CA VAL A 231 25.53 -6.82 -9.52
C VAL A 231 26.05 -7.57 -10.77
N GLY A 232 26.35 -6.82 -11.83
CA GLY A 232 26.85 -7.34 -13.08
C GLY A 232 25.78 -7.89 -14.03
N THR A 233 24.50 -7.67 -13.74
CA THR A 233 23.40 -8.17 -14.58
C THR A 233 22.58 -7.06 -15.21
N LEU A 234 21.98 -7.36 -16.35
CA LEU A 234 20.91 -6.61 -16.99
C LEU A 234 19.71 -7.54 -17.09
N GLN A 235 18.55 -7.11 -16.61
CA GLN A 235 17.31 -7.89 -16.60
C GLN A 235 16.19 -7.08 -17.22
N GLY A 236 15.30 -7.77 -17.92
CA GLY A 236 14.09 -7.17 -18.45
C GLY A 236 12.88 -8.08 -18.23
N ASP A 237 11.70 -7.46 -18.22
CA ASP A 237 10.44 -8.19 -18.23
C ASP A 237 9.40 -7.47 -19.08
N TYR A 238 8.52 -8.25 -19.68
CA TYR A 238 7.34 -7.78 -20.39
C TYR A 238 6.11 -8.51 -19.84
N GLY A 239 5.12 -7.75 -19.38
CA GLY A 239 3.84 -8.24 -18.89
C GLY A 239 2.70 -7.89 -19.84
N LEU A 240 1.78 -8.85 -20.07
CA LEU A 240 0.53 -8.68 -20.80
C LEU A 240 -0.61 -9.30 -19.99
N GLN A 241 -1.71 -8.57 -19.80
CA GLN A 241 -2.95 -9.10 -19.24
C GLN A 241 -4.12 -8.73 -20.15
N LEU A 242 -5.03 -9.68 -20.34
CA LEU A 242 -6.25 -9.52 -21.14
C LEU A 242 -7.45 -9.90 -20.29
N PHE A 243 -8.49 -9.07 -20.34
CA PHE A 243 -9.74 -9.21 -19.55
C PHE A 243 -10.94 -9.26 -20.49
N SER A 244 -11.72 -10.32 -20.43
CA SER A 244 -12.89 -10.49 -21.32
C SER A 244 -14.06 -9.59 -20.93
N ASN A 245 -14.29 -9.40 -19.62
CA ASN A 245 -15.43 -8.66 -19.09
C ASN A 245 -15.40 -7.17 -19.45
N SER A 246 -14.27 -6.51 -19.31
CA SER A 246 -14.06 -5.10 -19.66
C SER A 246 -13.31 -4.92 -20.98
N LEU A 247 -13.13 -5.97 -21.78
CA LEU A 247 -12.23 -5.97 -22.97
C LEU A 247 -10.86 -5.34 -22.65
N GLY A 248 -10.39 -5.56 -21.40
CA GLY A 248 -9.22 -4.90 -20.85
C GLY A 248 -7.93 -5.40 -21.48
N ILE A 249 -6.99 -4.49 -21.68
CA ILE A 249 -5.61 -4.76 -22.12
C ILE A 249 -4.68 -4.00 -21.18
N VAL A 250 -3.80 -4.73 -20.48
CA VAL A 250 -2.78 -4.16 -19.61
C VAL A 250 -1.42 -4.65 -20.07
N GLN A 251 -0.48 -3.72 -20.27
CA GLN A 251 0.86 -4.01 -20.74
C GLN A 251 1.90 -3.24 -19.94
N ASN A 252 3.01 -3.87 -19.62
CA ASN A 252 4.15 -3.17 -19.04
C ASN A 252 5.47 -3.77 -19.53
N LEU A 253 6.49 -2.92 -19.62
CA LEU A 253 7.86 -3.27 -19.97
C LEU A 253 8.81 -2.66 -18.97
N GLY A 254 9.63 -3.48 -18.32
CA GLY A 254 10.66 -3.09 -17.37
C GLY A 254 12.05 -3.47 -17.86
N LEU A 255 13.04 -2.62 -17.57
CA LEU A 255 14.46 -2.88 -17.74
C LEU A 255 15.20 -2.39 -16.51
N LYS A 256 16.07 -3.21 -15.93
CA LYS A 256 16.92 -2.85 -14.81
C LYS A 256 18.30 -3.48 -14.91
N GLY A 257 19.30 -2.77 -14.42
CA GLY A 257 20.67 -3.26 -14.43
C GLY A 257 21.48 -2.72 -13.26
N ALA A 258 22.55 -3.42 -12.91
CA ALA A 258 23.47 -3.01 -11.89
C ALA A 258 24.92 -3.31 -12.24
N SER A 259 25.79 -2.39 -11.93
CA SER A 259 27.24 -2.54 -11.87
C SER A 259 27.68 -2.71 -10.41
N LYS A 260 28.98 -2.72 -10.14
CA LYS A 260 29.50 -2.85 -8.77
C LYS A 260 28.94 -1.82 -7.80
N ASP A 261 28.83 -0.56 -8.24
CA ASP A 261 28.46 0.57 -7.36
C ASP A 261 27.22 1.34 -7.86
N PHE A 262 26.78 1.14 -9.09
CA PHE A 262 25.62 1.83 -9.67
C PHE A 262 24.55 0.85 -10.13
N PHE A 263 23.31 1.25 -9.93
CA PHE A 263 22.15 0.51 -10.44
C PHE A 263 21.08 1.48 -10.94
N GLY A 264 20.16 0.97 -11.73
CA GLY A 264 19.04 1.75 -12.22
C GLY A 264 18.06 0.93 -13.01
N GLY A 265 16.92 1.52 -13.30
CA GLY A 265 15.85 0.88 -14.04
C GLY A 265 14.89 1.89 -14.66
N LEU A 266 14.17 1.40 -15.66
CA LEU A 266 13.09 2.10 -16.35
C LEU A 266 11.90 1.15 -16.49
N ARG A 267 10.69 1.67 -16.32
CA ARG A 267 9.45 0.92 -16.58
C ARG A 267 8.42 1.82 -17.24
N VAL A 268 7.72 1.27 -18.22
CA VAL A 268 6.54 1.87 -18.84
C VAL A 268 5.36 0.93 -18.69
N GLY A 269 4.18 1.47 -18.45
CA GLY A 269 2.95 0.71 -18.31
C GLY A 269 1.78 1.40 -18.98
N HIS A 270 0.83 0.61 -19.47
CA HIS A 270 -0.43 1.08 -20.02
C HIS A 270 -1.54 0.09 -19.74
N ALA A 271 -2.66 0.58 -19.21
CA ALA A 271 -3.89 -0.15 -19.04
C ALA A 271 -5.03 0.56 -19.75
N SER A 272 -5.95 -0.20 -20.36
CA SER A 272 -7.15 0.34 -20.99
C SER A 272 -8.28 -0.66 -20.89
N HIS A 273 -9.40 -0.23 -20.32
CA HIS A 273 -10.60 -1.02 -20.09
C HIS A 273 -11.82 -0.30 -20.68
N ALA A 274 -12.69 -1.06 -21.34
CA ALA A 274 -14.03 -0.61 -21.70
C ALA A 274 -14.96 -0.76 -20.50
N ASP A 275 -16.18 -0.27 -20.63
CA ASP A 275 -17.24 -0.49 -19.65
C ASP A 275 -17.39 -1.98 -19.36
N TYR A 276 -17.47 -2.33 -18.09
CA TYR A 276 -17.59 -3.72 -17.70
C TYR A 276 -19.03 -4.26 -17.86
N LEU A 277 -19.15 -5.57 -17.95
CA LEU A 277 -20.43 -6.27 -17.91
C LEU A 277 -20.73 -6.70 -16.47
N GLN A 278 -21.89 -6.32 -15.96
CA GLN A 278 -22.41 -6.84 -14.69
C GLN A 278 -22.91 -8.30 -14.86
N GLY A 279 -23.19 -8.99 -13.75
CA GLY A 279 -23.77 -10.32 -13.81
C GLY A 279 -25.09 -10.31 -14.61
N GLY A 280 -25.21 -11.23 -15.57
CA GLY A 280 -26.35 -11.26 -16.52
C GLY A 280 -26.06 -10.60 -17.86
N GLY A 281 -24.94 -9.89 -18.05
CA GLY A 281 -24.39 -9.48 -19.34
C GLY A 281 -24.66 -8.04 -19.79
N ASP A 282 -25.45 -7.24 -19.07
CA ASP A 282 -25.63 -5.82 -19.36
C ASP A 282 -24.36 -5.04 -18.99
N PHE A 283 -23.99 -4.04 -19.80
CA PHE A 283 -22.85 -3.18 -19.45
C PHE A 283 -23.26 -2.07 -18.48
N VAL A 284 -22.31 -1.63 -17.65
CA VAL A 284 -22.48 -0.49 -16.75
C VAL A 284 -21.84 0.72 -17.40
N PRO A 285 -22.64 1.75 -17.76
CA PRO A 285 -22.16 2.92 -18.48
C PRO A 285 -21.06 3.66 -17.71
N ASN A 286 -20.11 4.19 -18.46
CA ASN A 286 -19.01 5.02 -17.95
C ASN A 286 -18.10 4.40 -16.88
N THR A 287 -18.05 3.07 -16.82
CA THR A 287 -17.06 2.36 -15.97
C THR A 287 -15.71 2.17 -16.67
N ARG A 288 -15.57 2.72 -17.87
CA ARG A 288 -14.35 2.71 -18.70
C ARG A 288 -13.23 3.52 -18.07
N PHE A 289 -12.00 3.04 -18.18
CA PHE A 289 -10.83 3.79 -17.72
C PHE A 289 -9.58 3.44 -18.50
N ASN A 290 -8.60 4.34 -18.46
CA ASN A 290 -7.26 4.07 -18.96
C ASN A 290 -6.20 4.69 -18.05
N GLU A 291 -5.05 4.07 -18.04
CA GLU A 291 -3.90 4.46 -17.26
C GLU A 291 -2.63 4.40 -18.11
N SER A 292 -1.72 5.35 -17.91
CA SER A 292 -0.38 5.32 -18.48
C SER A 292 0.62 5.72 -17.42
N SER A 293 1.70 4.95 -17.28
CA SER A 293 2.75 5.21 -16.30
C SER A 293 4.15 5.15 -16.90
N PHE A 294 5.03 5.92 -16.29
CA PHE A 294 6.47 5.89 -16.52
C PHE A 294 7.20 5.99 -15.20
N LYS A 295 8.11 5.06 -14.95
CA LYS A 295 8.95 5.04 -13.75
C LYS A 295 10.40 4.93 -14.13
N ALA A 296 11.26 5.66 -13.43
CA ALA A 296 12.70 5.61 -13.59
C ALA A 296 13.39 5.67 -12.23
N ASN A 297 14.51 5.00 -12.11
CA ASN A 297 15.36 5.13 -10.93
C ASN A 297 16.83 5.01 -11.28
N VAL A 298 17.67 5.67 -10.49
CA VAL A 298 19.11 5.52 -10.49
C VAL A 298 19.62 5.53 -9.04
N GLY A 299 20.60 4.69 -8.76
CA GLY A 299 21.19 4.59 -7.43
C GLY A 299 22.68 4.33 -7.47
N HIS A 300 23.33 4.74 -6.39
CA HIS A 300 24.73 4.44 -6.08
C HIS A 300 24.79 3.79 -4.71
N ALA A 301 25.37 2.61 -4.61
CA ALA A 301 25.56 1.87 -3.37
C ALA A 301 27.04 1.63 -3.13
N GLY A 302 27.59 2.32 -2.17
CA GLY A 302 29.00 2.25 -1.84
C GLY A 302 29.26 2.24 -0.35
N ARG A 303 30.53 2.26 0.03
CA ARG A 303 31.00 2.21 1.41
C ARG A 303 30.42 3.30 2.34
N VAL A 304 30.22 4.51 1.79
CA VAL A 304 29.72 5.66 2.57
C VAL A 304 28.20 5.59 2.75
N GLY A 305 27.51 4.90 1.85
CA GLY A 305 26.07 4.82 1.88
C GLY A 305 25.45 4.46 0.55
N THR A 306 24.13 4.59 0.52
CA THR A 306 23.30 4.39 -0.65
C THR A 306 22.54 5.67 -0.96
N PHE A 307 22.57 6.08 -2.21
CA PHE A 307 21.91 7.28 -2.72
C PHE A 307 21.02 6.84 -3.88
N GLU A 308 19.72 7.06 -3.78
CA GLU A 308 18.74 6.65 -4.76
C GLU A 308 17.87 7.83 -5.15
N LEU A 309 17.61 7.98 -6.43
CA LEU A 309 16.69 8.95 -7.01
C LEU A 309 15.65 8.19 -7.82
N PHE A 310 14.37 8.54 -7.63
CA PHE A 310 13.23 7.92 -8.30
C PHE A 310 12.37 9.00 -8.93
N TYR A 311 11.85 8.72 -10.11
CA TYR A 311 10.82 9.51 -10.77
C TYR A 311 9.64 8.62 -11.15
N ASP A 312 8.44 9.06 -10.80
CA ASP A 312 7.17 8.44 -11.14
C ASP A 312 6.28 9.43 -11.86
N TYR A 313 5.70 8.99 -12.94
CA TYR A 313 4.61 9.65 -13.64
C TYR A 313 3.48 8.66 -13.85
N ASN A 314 2.26 9.10 -13.52
CA ASN A 314 1.06 8.31 -13.72
C ASN A 314 -0.08 9.23 -14.15
N ARG A 315 -0.78 8.84 -15.23
CA ARG A 315 -2.01 9.49 -15.66
C ARG A 315 -3.14 8.50 -15.68
N HIS A 316 -4.21 8.82 -14.95
CA HIS A 316 -5.47 8.11 -14.97
C HIS A 316 -6.55 8.96 -15.63
N ASN A 317 -7.34 8.36 -16.53
CA ASN A 317 -8.62 8.92 -17.00
C ASN A 317 -9.67 7.86 -16.66
N ILE A 318 -10.69 8.27 -15.90
CA ILE A 318 -11.65 7.35 -15.28
C ILE A 318 -13.05 7.93 -15.49
N GLY A 319 -13.94 7.17 -16.17
CA GLY A 319 -15.33 7.52 -16.26
C GLY A 319 -16.01 7.52 -14.90
N LEU A 320 -16.89 8.47 -14.67
CA LEU A 320 -17.72 8.56 -13.48
C LEU A 320 -19.12 8.04 -13.80
N VAL A 321 -19.58 7.08 -13.00
CA VAL A 321 -20.92 6.52 -13.11
C VAL A 321 -21.87 7.41 -12.31
N GLU A 322 -22.60 8.27 -12.99
CA GLU A 322 -23.59 9.20 -12.46
C GLU A 322 -24.92 8.98 -13.21
N GLU A 323 -26.05 9.44 -12.66
CA GLU A 323 -27.37 9.32 -13.35
C GLU A 323 -27.31 9.95 -14.73
N GLU A 324 -26.76 11.18 -14.84
CA GLU A 324 -26.61 11.92 -16.10
C GLU A 324 -25.75 11.15 -17.12
N SER A 325 -24.63 10.54 -16.70
CA SER A 325 -23.77 9.74 -17.58
C SER A 325 -24.45 8.46 -18.04
N ALA A 326 -25.31 7.87 -17.19
CA ALA A 326 -26.05 6.66 -17.52
C ALA A 326 -27.15 6.90 -18.54
N GLU A 327 -27.74 8.10 -18.58
CA GLU A 327 -28.73 8.51 -19.56
C GLU A 327 -28.12 8.84 -20.95
N GLU A 328 -26.90 9.34 -20.99
CA GLU A 328 -26.24 9.76 -22.22
C GLU A 328 -25.40 8.68 -22.91
N ILE A 329 -25.02 7.63 -22.20
CA ILE A 329 -24.14 6.56 -22.73
C ILE A 329 -24.94 5.32 -23.10
N ASP A 330 -25.33 5.23 -24.37
CA ASP A 330 -26.10 4.11 -24.93
C ASP A 330 -25.20 2.95 -25.42
N GLU A 331 -23.91 3.21 -25.67
CA GLU A 331 -23.01 2.24 -26.25
C GLU A 331 -21.80 1.99 -25.36
N ARG A 332 -21.43 0.71 -25.27
CA ARG A 332 -20.22 0.27 -24.57
C ARG A 332 -18.98 0.87 -25.21
N GLY A 333 -18.23 1.65 -24.44
CA GLY A 333 -17.04 2.37 -24.89
C GLY A 333 -15.79 2.05 -24.12
N ARG A 334 -14.66 2.62 -24.57
CA ARG A 334 -13.35 2.45 -23.94
C ARG A 334 -12.72 3.79 -23.51
N LYS A 335 -13.07 4.86 -24.18
CA LYS A 335 -12.49 6.19 -23.94
C LYS A 335 -13.43 6.99 -23.05
N PRO A 336 -12.97 7.47 -21.88
CA PRO A 336 -13.73 8.44 -21.12
C PRO A 336 -13.78 9.77 -21.89
N ASP A 337 -14.96 10.20 -22.29
CA ASP A 337 -15.18 11.42 -23.09
C ASP A 337 -16.04 12.47 -22.37
N ILE A 338 -17.00 12.02 -21.54
CA ILE A 338 -17.89 12.85 -20.74
C ILE A 338 -17.95 12.32 -19.31
N PHE A 339 -18.24 13.16 -18.34
CA PHE A 339 -18.33 12.84 -16.91
C PHE A 339 -17.16 11.95 -16.45
N PHE A 340 -15.94 12.47 -16.54
CA PHE A 340 -14.76 11.72 -16.18
C PHE A 340 -13.77 12.52 -15.35
N GLN A 341 -13.00 11.80 -14.54
CA GLN A 341 -11.86 12.36 -13.83
C GLN A 341 -10.56 12.10 -14.59
N ARG A 342 -9.68 13.10 -14.57
CA ARG A 342 -8.28 12.96 -14.97
C ARG A 342 -7.38 13.28 -13.80
N LEU A 343 -6.51 12.34 -13.46
CA LEU A 343 -5.44 12.54 -12.50
C LEU A 343 -4.11 12.49 -13.23
N ASP A 344 -3.31 13.54 -13.09
CA ASP A 344 -1.91 13.58 -13.50
C ASP A 344 -1.05 13.66 -12.25
N ASN A 345 -0.35 12.58 -11.92
CA ASN A 345 0.49 12.49 -10.74
C ASN A 345 1.96 12.42 -11.15
N GLN A 346 2.80 13.25 -10.55
CA GLN A 346 4.24 13.24 -10.72
C GLN A 346 4.91 13.24 -9.35
N MET A 347 5.91 12.40 -9.18
CA MET A 347 6.70 12.36 -7.96
C MET A 347 8.19 12.19 -8.29
N LEU A 348 9.01 13.10 -7.78
CA LEU A 348 10.46 12.97 -7.73
C LEU A 348 10.86 12.73 -6.29
N SER A 349 11.46 11.58 -5.99
CA SER A 349 11.86 11.24 -4.62
C SER A 349 13.32 10.81 -4.55
N SER A 350 13.94 11.10 -3.41
CA SER A 350 15.32 10.70 -3.09
C SER A 350 15.33 9.96 -1.76
N ARG A 351 16.00 8.81 -1.74
CA ARG A 351 16.23 8.01 -0.53
C ARG A 351 17.71 7.80 -0.33
N ASN A 352 18.21 8.28 0.81
CA ASN A 352 19.63 8.27 1.09
C ASN A 352 19.92 7.65 2.45
N ARG A 353 20.90 6.78 2.53
CA ARG A 353 21.39 6.14 3.74
C ARG A 353 22.88 6.37 3.83
N LEU A 354 23.32 7.03 4.90
CA LEU A 354 24.70 7.35 5.17
C LEU A 354 25.17 6.55 6.39
N TYR A 355 26.33 5.93 6.29
CA TYR A 355 26.94 5.17 7.36
C TYR A 355 28.21 5.88 7.83
N PHE A 356 28.29 6.17 9.12
CA PHE A 356 29.48 6.75 9.75
C PHE A 356 29.73 6.08 11.09
N ASN A 357 30.86 5.38 11.17
CA ASN A 357 31.12 4.49 12.27
C ASN A 357 29.97 3.44 12.37
N ARG A 358 29.30 3.35 13.52
CA ARG A 358 28.14 2.46 13.76
C ARG A 358 26.78 3.18 13.69
N TYR A 359 26.75 4.47 13.31
CA TYR A 359 25.53 5.23 13.09
C TYR A 359 25.04 5.06 11.65
N LYS A 360 23.71 5.01 11.49
CA LYS A 360 23.06 5.10 10.18
C LYS A 360 22.17 6.34 10.16
N LEU A 361 22.39 7.23 9.20
CA LEU A 361 21.57 8.41 8.96
C LEU A 361 20.78 8.19 7.67
N GLN A 362 19.45 8.22 7.76
CA GLN A 362 18.55 8.19 6.61
C GLN A 362 18.06 9.62 6.34
N ILE A 363 18.10 10.04 5.07
CA ILE A 363 17.57 11.32 4.62
C ILE A 363 16.75 11.06 3.37
N ASN A 364 15.45 11.25 3.47
CA ASN A 364 14.50 11.08 2.39
C ASN A 364 13.86 12.42 2.05
N ALA A 365 13.60 12.68 0.78
CA ALA A 365 12.85 13.85 0.34
C ALA A 365 12.03 13.49 -0.89
N ALA A 366 10.85 14.10 -1.03
CA ALA A 366 10.05 13.94 -2.24
C ALA A 366 9.30 15.24 -2.56
N TYR A 367 9.23 15.53 -3.86
CA TYR A 367 8.37 16.56 -4.41
C TYR A 367 7.31 15.90 -5.28
N GLN A 368 6.04 16.24 -5.02
CA GLN A 368 4.88 15.75 -5.75
C GLN A 368 4.14 16.91 -6.39
N ASP A 369 3.65 16.68 -7.60
CA ASP A 369 2.83 17.62 -8.37
C ASP A 369 1.65 16.84 -8.94
N ASN A 370 0.50 17.00 -8.32
CA ASN A 370 -0.70 16.24 -8.63
C ASN A 370 -1.79 17.19 -9.12
N LYS A 371 -2.37 16.87 -10.28
CA LYS A 371 -3.47 17.62 -10.87
C LYS A 371 -4.70 16.71 -10.92
N LEU A 372 -5.80 17.21 -10.39
CA LEU A 372 -7.14 16.62 -10.51
C LEU A 372 -8.01 17.50 -11.39
N SER A 373 -8.65 16.89 -12.39
CA SER A 373 -9.64 17.55 -13.24
C SER A 373 -10.90 16.69 -13.29
N HIS A 374 -12.05 17.26 -12.96
CA HIS A 374 -13.38 16.70 -13.27
C HIS A 374 -13.88 17.40 -14.52
N ILE A 375 -14.25 16.62 -15.51
CA ILE A 375 -14.78 17.08 -16.79
C ILE A 375 -16.21 16.54 -16.86
N GLY A 376 -17.17 17.45 -16.92
CA GLY A 376 -18.59 17.15 -17.08
C GLY A 376 -18.96 16.89 -18.54
N GLU A 377 -20.06 17.49 -19.01
CA GLU A 377 -20.40 17.47 -20.43
C GLU A 377 -19.30 18.13 -21.28
N VAL A 378 -19.29 17.88 -22.53
CA VAL A 378 -18.41 18.36 -23.60
C VAL A 378 -17.33 19.38 -23.19
N ASN A 379 -16.18 18.89 -22.69
CA ASN A 379 -14.97 19.68 -22.35
C ASN A 379 -15.16 20.78 -21.28
N GLU A 380 -16.18 20.74 -20.47
CA GLU A 380 -16.38 21.67 -19.37
C GLU A 380 -15.63 21.14 -18.10
N TYR A 381 -14.64 21.91 -17.62
CA TYR A 381 -13.94 21.60 -16.38
C TYR A 381 -14.76 22.07 -15.17
N GLU A 382 -15.44 21.15 -14.49
CA GLU A 382 -16.19 21.45 -13.26
C GLU A 382 -15.25 21.71 -12.09
N VAL A 383 -14.25 20.87 -11.92
CA VAL A 383 -13.19 21.02 -10.93
C VAL A 383 -11.84 20.88 -11.63
N GLU A 384 -10.93 21.80 -11.34
CA GLU A 384 -9.55 21.69 -11.78
C GLU A 384 -8.63 22.24 -10.69
N MET A 385 -7.93 21.33 -10.01
CA MET A 385 -7.08 21.63 -8.86
C MET A 385 -5.68 21.05 -9.04
N ARG A 386 -4.70 21.71 -8.43
CA ARG A 386 -3.30 21.27 -8.39
C ARG A 386 -2.79 21.24 -6.97
N LEU A 387 -2.32 20.09 -6.54
CA LEU A 387 -1.74 19.86 -5.24
C LEU A 387 -0.24 19.63 -5.38
N ARG A 388 0.57 20.56 -4.84
CA ARG A 388 2.03 20.42 -4.80
C ARG A 388 2.46 20.12 -3.37
N THR A 389 3.28 19.09 -3.20
CA THR A 389 3.70 18.67 -1.86
C THR A 389 5.20 18.41 -1.84
N LEU A 390 5.89 19.01 -0.88
CA LEU A 390 7.28 18.72 -0.54
C LEU A 390 7.29 18.00 0.81
N THR A 391 7.79 16.75 0.83
CA THR A 391 8.01 15.99 2.06
C THR A 391 9.49 15.75 2.28
N TYR A 392 9.92 15.69 3.53
CA TYR A 392 11.28 15.34 3.92
C TYR A 392 11.29 14.64 5.25
N GLU A 393 12.21 13.69 5.39
CA GLU A 393 12.39 12.88 6.59
C GLU A 393 13.87 12.68 6.88
N THR A 394 14.25 12.74 8.14
CA THR A 394 15.57 12.37 8.63
C THR A 394 15.42 11.42 9.81
N LYS A 395 16.08 10.26 9.76
CA LYS A 395 16.17 9.28 10.86
C LYS A 395 17.61 9.01 11.21
N LEU A 396 17.95 9.20 12.47
CA LEU A 396 19.25 8.82 13.02
C LEU A 396 19.08 7.52 13.82
N HIS A 397 19.69 6.45 13.33
CA HIS A 397 19.83 5.19 14.04
C HIS A 397 21.12 5.23 14.85
N PHE A 398 20.99 5.05 16.15
CA PHE A 398 22.13 5.01 17.06
C PHE A 398 22.86 3.66 16.98
N PRO A 399 24.14 3.59 17.37
CA PRO A 399 24.85 2.34 17.51
C PRO A 399 24.06 1.37 18.38
N SER A 400 23.72 0.23 17.83
CA SER A 400 22.91 -0.78 18.48
C SER A 400 23.65 -2.11 18.58
N ASP A 401 23.27 -2.91 19.58
CA ASP A 401 23.57 -4.33 19.64
C ASP A 401 22.49 -5.17 18.94
N LEU A 402 22.55 -6.47 19.03
CA LEU A 402 21.53 -7.36 18.46
C LEU A 402 20.19 -7.28 19.18
N TYR A 403 20.16 -6.72 20.38
CA TYR A 403 19.00 -6.73 21.28
C TYR A 403 18.31 -5.38 21.43
N THR A 404 19.00 -4.28 21.18
CA THR A 404 18.48 -2.93 21.42
C THR A 404 18.70 -2.05 20.20
N GLU A 405 17.69 -1.25 19.86
CA GLU A 405 17.78 -0.25 18.77
C GLU A 405 17.07 1.04 19.19
N TYR A 406 17.70 2.18 18.91
CA TYR A 406 17.17 3.53 19.16
C TYR A 406 17.16 4.31 17.86
N ILE A 407 16.04 4.98 17.58
CA ILE A 407 15.89 5.85 16.41
C ILE A 407 15.34 7.18 16.87
N LEU A 408 15.95 8.27 16.40
CA LEU A 408 15.40 9.61 16.52
C LEU A 408 15.09 10.12 15.12
N GLY A 409 13.88 10.63 14.93
CA GLY A 409 13.42 11.06 13.61
C GLY A 409 12.79 12.44 13.61
N PHE A 410 12.96 13.14 12.50
CA PHE A 410 12.30 14.39 12.16
C PHE A 410 11.64 14.25 10.80
N GLN A 411 10.39 14.71 10.66
CA GLN A 411 9.64 14.75 9.40
C GLN A 411 9.05 16.13 9.18
N GLY A 412 8.91 16.52 7.92
CA GLY A 412 8.21 17.73 7.55
C GLY A 412 7.48 17.59 6.22
N MET A 413 6.41 18.37 6.07
CA MET A 413 5.62 18.46 4.85
C MET A 413 5.20 19.92 4.63
N ASN A 414 5.34 20.38 3.38
CA ASN A 414 4.79 21.65 2.91
C ASN A 414 3.92 21.34 1.70
N GLN A 415 2.67 21.80 1.71
CA GLN A 415 1.68 21.48 0.69
C GLN A 415 0.95 22.76 0.27
N TRP A 416 0.70 22.88 -1.02
CA TRP A 416 -0.01 24.01 -1.63
C TRP A 416 -1.13 23.48 -2.53
N ASN A 417 -2.36 23.93 -2.26
CA ASN A 417 -3.53 23.69 -3.10
C ASN A 417 -3.85 24.92 -3.91
N ASP A 418 -3.91 24.78 -5.24
CA ASP A 418 -4.30 25.83 -6.18
C ASP A 418 -5.51 25.38 -7.00
N ASN A 419 -6.42 26.33 -7.29
CA ASN A 419 -7.45 26.15 -8.32
C ASN A 419 -6.92 26.63 -9.66
N LEU A 420 -7.14 25.87 -10.72
CA LEU A 420 -6.65 26.16 -12.07
C LEU A 420 -7.74 26.67 -13.03
N ASN A 421 -9.02 26.48 -12.68
CA ASN A 421 -10.16 27.01 -13.44
C ASN A 421 -10.62 28.35 -12.87
N ASP A 422 -11.37 29.13 -13.70
CA ASP A 422 -11.88 30.46 -13.37
C ASP A 422 -13.36 30.48 -12.94
N ARG A 423 -13.97 29.32 -12.60
CA ARG A 423 -15.35 29.25 -12.12
C ARG A 423 -15.52 30.09 -10.84
N GLU A 424 -16.67 30.77 -10.70
CA GLU A 424 -17.01 31.57 -9.51
C GLU A 424 -17.05 30.66 -8.24
N THR A 425 -17.61 29.45 -8.38
CA THR A 425 -17.67 28.47 -7.31
C THR A 425 -16.42 27.60 -7.35
N LYS A 426 -15.70 27.53 -6.24
CA LYS A 426 -14.55 26.65 -6.05
C LYS A 426 -14.90 25.64 -4.97
N LEU A 427 -14.75 24.34 -5.23
CA LEU A 427 -14.97 23.31 -4.20
C LEU A 427 -14.07 23.54 -2.99
N LEU A 428 -12.78 23.75 -3.19
CA LEU A 428 -11.79 24.04 -2.15
C LEU A 428 -11.13 25.41 -2.39
N PRO A 429 -10.74 26.14 -1.32
CA PRO A 429 -9.96 27.37 -1.43
C PRO A 429 -8.51 27.09 -1.82
N LYS A 430 -7.79 28.12 -2.26
CA LYS A 430 -6.33 28.10 -2.24
C LYS A 430 -5.85 27.98 -0.80
N ALA A 431 -4.90 27.07 -0.58
CA ALA A 431 -4.44 26.76 0.76
C ALA A 431 -2.94 26.47 0.82
N GLU A 432 -2.34 26.76 1.97
CA GLU A 432 -1.02 26.34 2.34
C GLU A 432 -1.11 25.51 3.63
N ILE A 433 -0.47 24.34 3.64
CA ILE A 433 -0.42 23.43 4.79
C ILE A 433 1.03 23.13 5.10
N GLN A 434 1.39 23.23 6.38
CA GLN A 434 2.72 22.87 6.88
C GLN A 434 2.58 21.88 8.04
N ASN A 435 3.42 20.85 8.06
CA ASN A 435 3.48 19.87 9.13
C ASN A 435 4.94 19.63 9.52
N TYR A 436 5.24 19.62 10.81
CA TYR A 436 6.56 19.34 11.38
C TYR A 436 6.41 18.36 12.54
N SER A 437 7.30 17.38 12.58
CA SER A 437 7.20 16.30 13.55
C SER A 437 8.56 15.87 14.08
N LEU A 438 8.58 15.51 15.37
CA LEU A 438 9.73 14.92 16.04
C LEU A 438 9.30 13.63 16.72
N PHE A 439 10.04 12.53 16.54
CA PHE A 439 9.71 11.25 17.15
C PHE A 439 10.93 10.46 17.59
N GLY A 440 10.73 9.61 18.57
CA GLY A 440 11.72 8.68 19.08
C GLY A 440 11.16 7.27 19.18
N LEU A 441 11.94 6.28 18.74
CA LEU A 441 11.57 4.86 18.76
C LEU A 441 12.60 4.07 19.56
N LEU A 442 12.12 3.06 20.28
CA LEU A 442 12.92 2.11 21.03
C LEU A 442 12.44 0.68 20.74
N GLN A 443 13.37 -0.20 20.46
CA GLN A 443 13.14 -1.64 20.45
C GLN A 443 14.13 -2.30 21.40
N ARG A 444 13.66 -3.29 22.21
CA ARG A 444 14.53 -4.11 23.04
C ARG A 444 14.02 -5.54 23.16
N THR A 445 14.93 -6.50 23.02
CA THR A 445 14.66 -7.92 23.23
C THR A 445 15.18 -8.35 24.61
N PHE A 446 14.33 -9.00 25.39
CA PHE A 446 14.62 -9.51 26.71
C PHE A 446 14.55 -11.04 26.69
N PHE A 447 15.52 -11.69 27.33
CA PHE A 447 15.57 -13.14 27.49
C PHE A 447 15.41 -13.92 26.17
N SER A 448 15.78 -13.33 25.05
CA SER A 448 15.65 -13.86 23.68
C SER A 448 14.22 -14.30 23.26
N LYS A 449 13.20 -13.98 24.07
CA LYS A 449 11.79 -14.40 23.86
C LYS A 449 10.79 -13.27 23.89
N LEU A 450 11.10 -12.18 24.58
CA LEU A 450 10.22 -11.02 24.70
C LEU A 450 10.85 -9.84 23.99
N LYS A 451 10.27 -9.39 22.90
CA LYS A 451 10.63 -8.15 22.23
C LYS A 451 9.59 -7.07 22.53
N VAL A 452 10.05 -5.93 23.03
CA VAL A 452 9.22 -4.76 23.29
C VAL A 452 9.61 -3.66 22.31
N GLN A 453 8.62 -3.06 21.67
CA GLN A 453 8.77 -1.94 20.74
C GLN A 453 7.86 -0.81 21.19
N GLY A 454 8.31 0.44 21.07
CA GLY A 454 7.47 1.58 21.38
C GLY A 454 8.13 2.88 21.01
N GLY A 455 7.36 3.96 21.17
CA GLY A 455 7.85 5.29 20.88
C GLY A 455 6.82 6.36 21.16
N ILE A 456 7.28 7.59 21.01
CA ILE A 456 6.46 8.79 21.13
C ILE A 456 6.76 9.74 19.98
N ARG A 457 5.75 10.52 19.60
CA ARG A 457 5.81 11.50 18.52
C ARG A 457 5.06 12.76 18.91
N TYR A 458 5.60 13.90 18.55
CA TYR A 458 4.95 15.20 18.60
C TYR A 458 4.83 15.74 17.18
N ASP A 459 3.68 16.31 16.84
CA ASP A 459 3.40 16.94 15.56
C ASP A 459 2.82 18.34 15.77
N TYR A 460 3.25 19.26 14.92
CA TYR A 460 2.67 20.58 14.75
C TYR A 460 2.20 20.73 13.31
N LYS A 461 0.92 21.08 13.09
CA LYS A 461 0.33 21.35 11.78
C LYS A 461 -0.28 22.74 11.75
N SER A 462 -0.03 23.50 10.68
CA SER A 462 -0.72 24.73 10.35
C SER A 462 -1.38 24.63 8.97
N LEU A 463 -2.55 25.25 8.84
CA LEU A 463 -3.33 25.34 7.62
C LEU A 463 -3.83 26.78 7.49
N SER A 464 -3.54 27.42 6.35
CA SER A 464 -4.06 28.72 6.00
C SER A 464 -4.73 28.69 4.63
N THR A 465 -5.85 29.40 4.49
CA THR A 465 -6.60 29.49 3.22
C THR A 465 -6.85 30.92 2.80
N GLN A 466 -7.04 31.14 1.51
CA GLN A 466 -7.54 32.41 0.98
C GLN A 466 -9.06 32.43 1.00
N ALA A 467 -9.65 33.61 1.11
CA ALA A 467 -11.09 33.79 0.94
C ALA A 467 -11.52 33.45 -0.50
N VAL A 468 -12.72 32.92 -0.63
CA VAL A 468 -13.33 32.55 -1.93
C VAL A 468 -14.71 33.19 -2.06
N GLY A 469 -15.01 33.71 -3.27
CA GLY A 469 -16.29 34.33 -3.57
C GLY A 469 -16.37 35.81 -3.17
N ASP A 470 -17.48 36.44 -3.53
CA ASP A 470 -17.78 37.83 -3.19
C ASP A 470 -18.43 37.91 -1.80
N PRO A 471 -17.88 38.70 -0.86
CA PRO A 471 -18.49 38.91 0.46
C PRO A 471 -19.95 39.39 0.43
N ALA A 472 -20.39 40.03 -0.68
CA ALA A 472 -21.78 40.44 -0.86
C ALA A 472 -22.73 39.26 -1.18
N VAL A 473 -22.20 38.11 -1.62
CA VAL A 473 -22.96 36.89 -1.95
C VAL A 473 -22.73 35.87 -0.85
N ILE A 474 -23.45 35.99 0.27
CA ILE A 474 -23.26 35.24 1.50
C ILE A 474 -23.25 33.71 1.26
N ASP A 475 -24.10 33.22 0.38
CA ASP A 475 -24.27 31.79 0.11
C ASP A 475 -23.03 31.15 -0.55
N LEU A 476 -22.22 31.92 -1.27
CA LEU A 476 -21.03 31.44 -1.96
C LEU A 476 -19.73 31.91 -1.32
N PHE A 477 -19.80 32.94 -0.44
CA PHE A 477 -18.61 33.45 0.21
C PHE A 477 -18.07 32.50 1.30
N ARG A 478 -16.77 32.32 1.32
CA ARG A 478 -16.00 31.66 2.39
C ARG A 478 -14.88 32.58 2.85
N PRO A 479 -14.81 32.92 4.12
CA PRO A 479 -13.70 33.71 4.65
C PRO A 479 -12.38 32.91 4.61
N ALA A 480 -11.27 33.61 4.66
CA ALA A 480 -9.97 33.01 4.91
C ALA A 480 -9.98 32.29 6.27
N LEU A 481 -9.27 31.16 6.35
CA LEU A 481 -9.18 30.33 7.54
C LEU A 481 -7.71 30.14 7.91
N ASP A 482 -7.38 30.35 9.19
CA ASP A 482 -6.10 30.03 9.77
C ASP A 482 -6.31 29.10 10.96
N LYS A 483 -5.69 27.92 10.90
CA LYS A 483 -5.75 26.88 11.96
C LYS A 483 -4.37 26.33 12.26
N SER A 484 -4.16 25.98 13.53
CA SER A 484 -2.98 25.22 13.96
C SER A 484 -3.40 24.16 14.95
N TYR A 485 -2.68 23.06 14.93
CA TYR A 485 -2.91 21.88 15.75
C TYR A 485 -1.60 21.36 16.30
N ASP A 486 -1.60 21.04 17.60
CA ASP A 486 -0.55 20.32 18.30
C ASP A 486 -1.08 18.93 18.67
N SER A 487 -0.31 17.88 18.45
CA SER A 487 -0.76 16.53 18.71
C SER A 487 0.37 15.62 19.18
N PHE A 488 0.02 14.69 20.05
CA PHE A 488 0.91 13.63 20.51
C PHE A 488 0.36 12.28 20.09
N SER A 489 1.24 11.41 19.61
CA SER A 489 0.94 10.01 19.35
C SER A 489 2.01 9.11 19.94
N GLY A 490 1.68 7.85 20.11
CA GLY A 490 2.64 6.88 20.62
C GLY A 490 2.07 5.47 20.62
N SER A 491 2.95 4.49 20.69
CA SER A 491 2.56 3.10 20.86
C SER A 491 3.55 2.36 21.74
N ILE A 492 3.06 1.30 22.34
CA ILE A 492 3.87 0.29 23.00
C ILE A 492 3.31 -1.08 22.66
N GLY A 493 4.15 -1.95 22.15
CA GLY A 493 3.76 -3.31 21.81
C GLY A 493 4.81 -4.32 22.24
N ALA A 494 4.38 -5.56 22.37
CA ALA A 494 5.19 -6.68 22.78
C ALA A 494 4.96 -7.88 21.87
N ILE A 495 6.04 -8.58 21.57
CA ILE A 495 6.05 -9.86 20.88
C ILE A 495 6.65 -10.87 21.85
N PHE A 496 5.96 -11.96 22.04
CA PHE A 496 6.38 -13.02 22.95
C PHE A 496 6.41 -14.37 22.23
N ASP A 497 7.61 -14.90 22.02
CA ASP A 497 7.82 -16.26 21.50
C ASP A 497 7.53 -17.26 22.62
N LEU A 498 6.28 -17.75 22.68
CA LEU A 498 5.84 -18.72 23.67
C LEU A 498 6.62 -20.02 23.51
N ASN A 499 6.82 -20.45 22.27
CA ASN A 499 7.72 -21.53 21.85
C ASN A 499 8.10 -21.34 20.37
N GLU A 500 8.88 -22.26 19.79
CA GLU A 500 9.35 -22.19 18.38
C GLU A 500 8.23 -22.13 17.33
N SER A 501 7.01 -22.47 17.70
CA SER A 501 5.86 -22.54 16.79
C SER A 501 4.74 -21.57 17.13
N LEU A 502 4.76 -20.93 18.30
CA LEU A 502 3.66 -20.11 18.79
C LEU A 502 4.15 -18.75 19.24
N LEU A 503 3.70 -17.73 18.56
CA LEU A 503 4.02 -16.34 18.82
C LEU A 503 2.74 -15.60 19.26
N PHE A 504 2.84 -14.85 20.34
CA PHE A 504 1.81 -13.91 20.81
C PHE A 504 2.29 -12.49 20.62
N ARG A 505 1.39 -11.63 20.14
CA ARG A 505 1.67 -10.23 19.89
C ARG A 505 0.54 -9.39 20.46
N THR A 506 0.89 -8.24 21.06
CA THR A 506 -0.08 -7.23 21.50
C THR A 506 0.48 -5.83 21.32
N ASN A 507 -0.38 -4.87 21.01
CA ASN A 507 -0.02 -3.48 20.85
C ASN A 507 -1.10 -2.58 21.44
N ILE A 508 -0.68 -1.47 22.06
CA ILE A 508 -1.54 -0.38 22.52
C ILE A 508 -1.03 0.88 21.83
N ALA A 509 -1.91 1.57 21.12
CA ALA A 509 -1.56 2.75 20.35
C ALA A 509 -2.53 3.90 20.63
N ALA A 510 -1.97 5.10 20.68
CA ALA A 510 -2.67 6.36 20.65
C ALA A 510 -2.28 7.11 19.38
N ALA A 511 -3.24 7.41 18.54
CA ALA A 511 -3.05 8.09 17.28
C ALA A 511 -4.00 9.28 17.14
N TYR A 512 -3.71 10.17 16.22
CA TYR A 512 -4.58 11.32 15.95
C TYR A 512 -4.67 11.58 14.44
N ARG A 513 -5.73 12.27 14.03
CA ARG A 513 -5.89 12.84 12.70
C ARG A 513 -6.41 14.27 12.81
N THR A 514 -5.74 15.19 12.15
CA THR A 514 -6.22 16.56 12.06
C THR A 514 -7.20 16.70 10.90
N PRO A 515 -8.25 17.53 11.02
CA PRO A 515 -9.13 17.81 9.90
C PRO A 515 -8.34 18.26 8.67
N ASN A 516 -8.78 17.81 7.49
CA ASN A 516 -8.16 18.17 6.23
C ASN A 516 -8.81 19.44 5.62
N LEU A 517 -8.29 19.88 4.47
CA LEU A 517 -8.76 21.07 3.79
C LEU A 517 -10.25 20.94 3.38
N ALA A 518 -10.66 19.79 2.85
CA ALA A 518 -12.04 19.58 2.42
C ALA A 518 -13.01 19.58 3.59
N GLU A 519 -12.70 18.83 4.66
CA GLU A 519 -13.52 18.75 5.87
C GLU A 519 -13.75 20.13 6.52
N LEU A 520 -12.76 21.01 6.47
CA LEU A 520 -12.85 22.36 7.06
C LEU A 520 -13.54 23.38 6.14
N THR A 521 -13.43 23.20 4.80
CA THR A 521 -13.68 24.33 3.89
C THR A 521 -14.49 24.00 2.64
N SER A 522 -14.90 22.75 2.41
CA SER A 522 -15.74 22.44 1.23
C SER A 522 -16.98 23.31 1.19
N LYS A 523 -17.32 23.85 0.02
CA LYS A 523 -18.59 24.51 -0.24
C LYS A 523 -18.85 24.52 -1.75
N GLY A 524 -19.52 23.50 -2.27
CA GLY A 524 -19.79 23.41 -3.69
C GLY A 524 -20.31 22.04 -4.12
N LYS A 525 -20.78 21.96 -5.38
CA LYS A 525 -21.15 20.71 -6.03
C LYS A 525 -19.87 19.87 -6.20
N HIS A 526 -19.94 18.64 -5.76
CA HIS A 526 -18.94 17.61 -5.96
C HIS A 526 -19.66 16.35 -6.40
N GLU A 527 -19.66 16.10 -7.70
CA GLU A 527 -20.47 15.07 -8.34
C GLU A 527 -21.98 15.23 -8.02
N GLU A 528 -22.64 14.20 -7.51
CA GLU A 528 -24.09 14.20 -7.24
C GLU A 528 -24.49 14.83 -5.90
N ARG A 529 -23.57 15.46 -5.16
CA ARG A 529 -23.86 16.09 -3.87
C ARG A 529 -23.25 17.48 -3.71
N PHE A 530 -23.86 18.30 -2.87
CA PHE A 530 -23.31 19.60 -2.46
C PHE A 530 -22.65 19.44 -1.10
N GLU A 531 -21.32 19.58 -1.03
CA GLU A 531 -20.56 19.38 0.20
C GLU A 531 -20.33 20.68 0.96
N ILE A 532 -20.52 20.63 2.30
CA ILE A 532 -20.28 21.73 3.23
C ILE A 532 -19.30 21.29 4.30
N GLY A 533 -18.15 21.97 4.38
CA GLY A 533 -17.14 21.81 5.43
C GLY A 533 -17.56 22.48 6.73
N ASP A 534 -16.89 22.13 7.81
CA ASP A 534 -17.08 22.76 9.13
C ASP A 534 -15.74 23.22 9.70
N ALA A 535 -15.53 24.53 9.75
CA ALA A 535 -14.31 25.14 10.28
C ALA A 535 -14.14 24.93 11.81
N SER A 536 -15.16 24.43 12.52
CA SER A 536 -15.11 24.17 13.96
C SER A 536 -14.58 22.78 14.32
N LEU A 537 -14.36 21.91 13.32
CA LEU A 537 -13.88 20.54 13.54
C LEU A 537 -12.56 20.50 14.32
N ARG A 538 -12.47 19.52 15.21
CA ARG A 538 -11.33 19.24 16.08
C ARG A 538 -10.60 17.98 15.59
N PRO A 539 -9.33 17.78 15.98
CA PRO A 539 -8.60 16.54 15.67
C PRO A 539 -9.30 15.31 16.26
N GLU A 540 -9.39 14.26 15.48
CA GLU A 540 -9.75 12.93 15.96
C GLU A 540 -8.64 12.35 16.81
N ASN A 541 -9.01 11.58 17.83
CA ASN A 541 -8.08 10.88 18.71
C ASN A 541 -8.52 9.42 18.81
N ALA A 542 -7.70 8.51 18.26
CA ALA A 542 -7.93 7.08 18.27
C ALA A 542 -7.07 6.39 19.34
N TYR A 543 -7.68 5.48 20.09
CA TYR A 543 -7.03 4.62 21.08
C TYR A 543 -7.36 3.17 20.76
N GLU A 544 -6.37 2.42 20.32
CA GLU A 544 -6.56 1.02 19.92
C GLU A 544 -5.75 0.07 20.80
N VAL A 545 -6.36 -1.05 21.10
CA VAL A 545 -5.70 -2.24 21.65
C VAL A 545 -5.91 -3.38 20.66
N ASP A 546 -4.85 -4.01 20.26
CA ASP A 546 -4.88 -5.21 19.43
C ASP A 546 -4.05 -6.35 20.02
N ALA A 547 -4.46 -7.57 19.73
CA ALA A 547 -3.75 -8.78 20.11
C ALA A 547 -3.85 -9.81 18.98
N SER A 548 -2.78 -10.57 18.77
CA SER A 548 -2.77 -11.65 17.78
C SER A 548 -1.97 -12.86 18.27
N LEU A 549 -2.37 -14.03 17.76
CA LEU A 549 -1.68 -15.29 17.91
C LEU A 549 -1.30 -15.81 16.52
N HIS A 550 -0.06 -16.21 16.35
CA HIS A 550 0.43 -16.90 15.17
C HIS A 550 0.97 -18.26 15.58
N LEU A 551 0.41 -19.32 15.02
CA LEU A 551 0.83 -20.70 15.22
C LEU A 551 1.27 -21.28 13.89
N HIS A 552 2.55 -21.63 13.79
CA HIS A 552 3.12 -22.32 12.63
C HIS A 552 3.55 -23.73 13.00
N LYS A 553 3.06 -24.72 12.26
CA LYS A 553 3.40 -26.14 12.35
C LYS A 553 3.73 -26.68 10.97
N GLU A 554 4.42 -27.79 10.91
CA GLU A 554 4.83 -28.44 9.64
C GLU A 554 3.68 -28.64 8.63
N ASN A 555 2.45 -28.86 9.13
CA ASN A 555 1.30 -29.19 8.29
C ASN A 555 0.24 -28.08 8.23
N TYR A 556 0.33 -27.04 9.05
CA TYR A 556 -0.64 -25.96 9.07
C TYR A 556 -0.14 -24.68 9.75
N THR A 557 -0.70 -23.58 9.35
CA THR A 557 -0.52 -22.26 9.96
C THR A 557 -1.88 -21.72 10.39
N LEU A 558 -1.94 -21.09 11.56
CA LEU A 558 -3.13 -20.46 12.12
C LEU A 558 -2.79 -19.05 12.60
N ASP A 559 -3.55 -18.07 12.13
CA ASP A 559 -3.51 -16.69 12.58
C ASP A 559 -4.85 -16.29 13.18
N LEU A 560 -4.81 -15.70 14.37
CA LEU A 560 -5.95 -15.10 15.04
C LEU A 560 -5.58 -13.68 15.42
N ALA A 561 -6.48 -12.71 15.17
CA ALA A 561 -6.31 -11.34 15.62
C ALA A 561 -7.64 -10.76 16.10
N GLY A 562 -7.58 -9.91 17.10
CA GLY A 562 -8.71 -9.15 17.61
C GLY A 562 -8.29 -7.72 17.95
N PHE A 563 -9.18 -6.75 17.77
CA PHE A 563 -8.91 -5.37 18.01
C PHE A 563 -10.13 -4.63 18.59
N TYR A 564 -9.86 -3.55 19.32
CA TYR A 564 -10.84 -2.58 19.78
C TYR A 564 -10.24 -1.18 19.62
N ASN A 565 -10.92 -0.32 18.87
CA ASN A 565 -10.52 1.06 18.60
C ASN A 565 -11.62 2.03 19.07
N SER A 566 -11.28 2.98 19.92
CA SER A 566 -12.17 4.05 20.38
C SER A 566 -11.68 5.37 19.81
N ILE A 567 -12.51 6.05 19.02
CA ILE A 567 -12.19 7.30 18.36
C ILE A 567 -13.06 8.42 18.94
N ARG A 568 -12.42 9.44 19.49
CA ARG A 568 -13.07 10.68 19.88
C ARG A 568 -13.08 11.65 18.72
N ASP A 569 -14.17 12.40 18.60
CA ASP A 569 -14.33 13.42 17.54
C ASP A 569 -14.16 12.85 16.12
N TYR A 570 -14.61 11.60 15.86
CA TYR A 570 -14.58 10.98 14.53
C TYR A 570 -15.32 11.84 13.52
N ILE A 571 -14.67 12.14 12.37
CA ILE A 571 -15.20 13.01 11.33
C ILE A 571 -15.82 12.16 10.22
N PHE A 572 -17.04 12.48 9.84
CA PHE A 572 -17.75 11.81 8.75
C PHE A 572 -18.64 12.78 7.98
N LEU A 573 -18.89 12.47 6.72
CA LEU A 573 -19.82 13.21 5.88
C LEU A 573 -21.23 12.66 6.07
N SER A 574 -22.22 13.53 6.29
CA SER A 574 -23.60 13.14 6.60
C SER A 574 -24.59 14.01 5.81
N PRO A 575 -25.66 13.45 5.21
CA PRO A 575 -26.70 14.24 4.58
C PRO A 575 -27.40 15.12 5.63
N THR A 576 -27.79 16.31 5.21
CA THR A 576 -28.57 17.25 6.04
C THR A 576 -30.07 17.01 5.95
N GLY A 577 -30.53 16.40 4.89
CA GLY A 577 -31.93 16.26 4.49
C GLY A 577 -32.44 17.42 3.64
N ASP A 578 -31.60 18.42 3.35
CA ASP A 578 -31.91 19.57 2.52
C ASP A 578 -31.30 19.40 1.11
N GLU A 579 -31.78 20.18 0.15
CA GLU A 579 -31.25 20.27 -1.20
C GLU A 579 -30.68 21.66 -1.49
N SER A 580 -29.68 21.73 -2.33
CA SER A 580 -29.13 22.97 -2.84
C SER A 580 -30.12 23.67 -3.81
N ALA A 581 -29.84 24.91 -4.16
CA ALA A 581 -30.64 25.64 -5.15
C ALA A 581 -30.72 24.94 -6.53
N GLY A 582 -29.82 24.03 -6.83
CA GLY A 582 -29.79 23.18 -8.01
C GLY A 582 -30.49 21.82 -7.86
N GLY A 583 -31.16 21.54 -6.73
CA GLY A 583 -31.83 20.26 -6.49
C GLY A 583 -30.91 19.11 -6.08
N VAL A 584 -29.65 19.43 -5.77
CA VAL A 584 -28.63 18.43 -5.39
C VAL A 584 -28.63 18.25 -3.87
N PRO A 585 -28.60 17.01 -3.33
CA PRO A 585 -28.59 16.75 -1.89
C PRO A 585 -27.40 17.41 -1.18
N ILE A 586 -27.65 18.02 -0.02
CA ILE A 586 -26.62 18.68 0.77
C ILE A 586 -26.06 17.72 1.81
N TYR A 587 -24.74 17.58 1.81
CA TYR A 587 -23.96 16.83 2.79
C TYR A 587 -23.05 17.76 3.59
N GLN A 588 -22.93 17.52 4.88
CA GLN A 588 -22.11 18.31 5.79
C GLN A 588 -21.15 17.42 6.57
N TYR A 589 -19.90 17.87 6.73
CA TYR A 589 -18.95 17.23 7.63
C TYR A 589 -19.37 17.45 9.08
N ARG A 590 -19.40 16.36 9.85
CA ARG A 590 -19.80 16.32 11.26
C ARG A 590 -18.80 15.54 12.08
N GLN A 591 -18.87 15.68 13.41
CA GLN A 591 -18.07 14.93 14.37
C GLN A 591 -18.92 14.20 15.39
N GLY A 592 -18.46 13.02 15.82
CA GLY A 592 -19.06 12.27 16.90
C GLY A 592 -18.08 11.23 17.45
N ASP A 593 -18.25 10.83 18.71
CA ASP A 593 -17.45 9.73 19.26
C ASP A 593 -17.89 8.40 18.68
N ALA A 594 -16.91 7.58 18.29
CA ALA A 594 -17.12 6.30 17.66
C ALA A 594 -16.27 5.20 18.29
N TYR A 595 -16.64 3.94 18.03
CA TYR A 595 -15.82 2.78 18.37
C TYR A 595 -15.97 1.70 17.31
N LEU A 596 -14.86 1.02 17.04
CA LEU A 596 -14.79 -0.11 16.13
C LEU A 596 -14.17 -1.30 16.86
N TYR A 597 -14.69 -2.48 16.60
CA TYR A 597 -14.11 -3.73 17.11
C TYR A 597 -14.36 -4.87 16.14
N GLY A 598 -13.47 -5.83 16.17
CA GLY A 598 -13.57 -6.95 15.26
C GLY A 598 -12.52 -8.02 15.48
N GLY A 599 -12.53 -8.98 14.57
CA GLY A 599 -11.56 -10.07 14.58
C GLY A 599 -11.27 -10.61 13.19
N GLU A 600 -10.10 -11.18 13.08
CA GLU A 600 -9.56 -11.81 11.88
C GLU A 600 -9.11 -13.23 12.24
N PHE A 601 -9.39 -14.17 11.35
CA PHE A 601 -8.96 -15.55 11.41
C PHE A 601 -8.39 -15.93 10.06
N ALA A 602 -7.22 -16.61 10.02
CA ALA A 602 -6.71 -17.22 8.82
C ALA A 602 -6.14 -18.62 9.17
N PHE A 603 -6.42 -19.59 8.31
CA PHE A 603 -5.97 -20.96 8.49
C PHE A 603 -5.50 -21.53 7.16
N HIS A 604 -4.28 -22.08 7.15
CA HIS A 604 -3.66 -22.68 5.98
C HIS A 604 -3.22 -24.09 6.30
N ILE A 605 -3.71 -25.07 5.56
CA ILE A 605 -3.28 -26.47 5.63
C ILE A 605 -2.35 -26.75 4.45
N HIS A 606 -1.17 -27.30 4.76
CA HIS A 606 -0.12 -27.65 3.80
C HIS A 606 0.56 -28.97 4.22
N PRO A 607 -0.08 -30.12 4.02
CA PRO A 607 0.39 -31.39 4.56
C PRO A 607 1.74 -31.78 3.96
N VAL A 608 2.75 -32.07 4.77
CA VAL A 608 4.09 -32.48 4.29
C VAL A 608 4.02 -33.68 3.36
N ASN A 609 3.13 -34.65 3.64
CA ASN A 609 2.96 -35.86 2.81
C ASN A 609 2.19 -35.59 1.50
N LEU A 610 1.54 -34.44 1.36
CA LEU A 610 0.79 -33.98 0.19
C LEU A 610 1.20 -32.55 -0.13
N SER A 611 2.49 -32.28 -0.22
CA SER A 611 3.08 -30.95 -0.39
C SER A 611 2.59 -30.19 -1.63
N TRP A 612 1.92 -30.91 -2.55
CA TRP A 612 1.28 -30.37 -3.73
C TRP A 612 -0.14 -29.83 -3.49
N LEU A 613 -0.75 -30.06 -2.31
CA LEU A 613 -2.12 -29.69 -1.98
C LEU A 613 -2.17 -28.69 -0.84
N HIS A 614 -2.84 -27.56 -1.07
CA HIS A 614 -3.04 -26.47 -0.11
C HIS A 614 -4.51 -26.20 0.08
N PHE A 615 -4.92 -25.95 1.30
CA PHE A 615 -6.23 -25.40 1.63
C PHE A 615 -6.05 -24.18 2.51
N GLN A 616 -6.59 -23.05 2.07
CA GLN A 616 -6.59 -21.80 2.83
C GLN A 616 -8.02 -21.36 3.10
N THR A 617 -8.27 -20.80 4.27
CA THR A 617 -9.52 -20.13 4.58
C THR A 617 -9.25 -18.96 5.53
N ASP A 618 -9.94 -17.88 5.34
CA ASP A 618 -9.88 -16.72 6.20
C ASP A 618 -11.28 -16.15 6.45
N PHE A 619 -11.43 -15.51 7.59
CA PHE A 619 -12.64 -14.83 7.99
C PHE A 619 -12.27 -13.47 8.59
N SER A 620 -13.02 -12.43 8.25
CA SER A 620 -12.89 -11.10 8.83
C SER A 620 -14.25 -10.51 9.19
N SER A 621 -14.25 -9.77 10.29
CA SER A 621 -15.45 -9.14 10.82
C SER A 621 -15.09 -7.84 11.52
N VAL A 622 -15.84 -6.78 11.24
CA VAL A 622 -15.76 -5.50 11.94
C VAL A 622 -17.14 -4.94 12.21
N ILE A 623 -17.30 -4.30 13.35
CA ILE A 623 -18.49 -3.55 13.73
C ILE A 623 -18.03 -2.15 14.14
N GLY A 624 -18.61 -1.12 13.52
CA GLY A 624 -18.36 0.29 13.80
C GLY A 624 -19.64 1.00 14.22
N LYS A 625 -19.60 1.72 15.33
CA LYS A 625 -20.75 2.47 15.87
C LYS A 625 -20.34 3.82 16.43
N GLN A 626 -21.25 4.77 16.32
CA GLN A 626 -21.21 6.01 17.12
C GLN A 626 -21.70 5.73 18.55
N ARG A 627 -21.35 6.59 19.49
CA ARG A 627 -21.83 6.43 20.88
C ARG A 627 -23.33 6.60 21.06
N ASN A 628 -24.02 7.27 20.11
CA ASN A 628 -25.49 7.36 20.10
C ASN A 628 -26.19 6.05 19.72
N GLY A 629 -25.42 5.06 19.23
CA GLY A 629 -25.89 3.74 18.82
C GLY A 629 -26.00 3.53 17.32
N ASP A 630 -25.90 4.58 16.49
CA ASP A 630 -25.92 4.49 15.03
C ASP A 630 -24.70 3.77 14.50
N TYR A 631 -24.85 3.01 13.45
CA TYR A 631 -23.73 2.39 12.75
C TYR A 631 -22.96 3.42 11.92
N LEU A 632 -21.65 3.23 11.80
CA LEU A 632 -20.78 4.06 10.95
C LEU A 632 -20.98 3.73 9.47
N PRO A 633 -20.81 4.71 8.57
CA PRO A 633 -20.83 4.44 7.13
C PRO A 633 -19.61 3.63 6.68
N PHE A 634 -19.74 2.97 5.53
CA PHE A 634 -18.69 2.16 4.90
C PHE A 634 -18.15 1.02 5.77
N ILE A 635 -18.97 0.47 6.68
CA ILE A 635 -18.60 -0.74 7.43
C ILE A 635 -18.84 -1.97 6.55
N PRO A 636 -17.79 -2.75 6.18
CA PRO A 636 -17.94 -3.90 5.30
C PRO A 636 -18.82 -4.99 5.91
N ALA A 637 -19.42 -5.79 5.06
CA ALA A 637 -20.03 -7.05 5.46
C ALA A 637 -18.96 -8.01 6.01
N HIS A 638 -19.35 -8.95 6.89
CA HIS A 638 -18.45 -10.04 7.29
C HIS A 638 -18.06 -10.86 6.06
N GLN A 639 -16.82 -11.26 5.96
CA GLN A 639 -16.29 -11.99 4.81
C GLN A 639 -15.69 -13.33 5.22
N LEU A 640 -15.89 -14.33 4.35
CA LEU A 640 -15.26 -15.65 4.44
C LEU A 640 -14.68 -15.99 3.08
N ASN A 641 -13.39 -16.22 3.00
CA ASN A 641 -12.69 -16.68 1.83
C ASN A 641 -12.22 -18.13 2.04
N ALA A 642 -12.21 -18.93 0.98
CA ALA A 642 -11.59 -20.25 1.00
C ALA A 642 -10.97 -20.56 -0.37
N GLU A 643 -9.81 -21.20 -0.37
CA GLU A 643 -9.10 -21.65 -1.58
C GLU A 643 -8.62 -23.08 -1.41
N ILE A 644 -8.79 -23.87 -2.46
CA ILE A 644 -8.10 -25.16 -2.64
C ILE A 644 -7.18 -25.00 -3.82
N ARG A 645 -5.88 -25.32 -3.62
CA ARG A 645 -4.86 -25.24 -4.65
C ARG A 645 -4.06 -26.52 -4.71
N ALA A 646 -3.86 -27.01 -5.94
CA ALA A 646 -2.94 -28.09 -6.24
C ALA A 646 -1.79 -27.55 -7.10
N GLU A 647 -0.53 -27.88 -6.75
CA GLU A 647 0.65 -27.35 -7.41
C GLU A 647 1.74 -28.40 -7.58
N LYS A 648 2.58 -28.21 -8.60
CA LYS A 648 3.69 -29.07 -8.87
C LYS A 648 4.86 -28.29 -9.48
N ASN A 649 6.03 -28.37 -8.83
CA ASN A 649 7.22 -27.61 -9.24
C ASN A 649 7.74 -28.02 -10.63
N GLU A 650 7.66 -29.32 -10.98
CA GLU A 650 8.07 -29.81 -12.29
C GLU A 650 7.04 -30.80 -12.84
N MET A 651 6.53 -30.53 -14.05
CA MET A 651 5.62 -31.40 -14.78
C MET A 651 5.88 -31.33 -16.29
N ALA A 652 6.64 -32.30 -16.81
CA ALA A 652 7.08 -32.34 -18.22
C ALA A 652 7.86 -31.05 -18.62
N PHE A 653 7.28 -30.18 -19.46
CA PHE A 653 7.89 -28.90 -19.89
C PHE A 653 7.40 -27.71 -19.10
N PHE A 654 6.51 -27.93 -18.14
CA PHE A 654 5.99 -26.91 -17.25
C PHE A 654 6.78 -26.89 -15.95
N GLN A 655 7.07 -25.68 -15.47
CA GLN A 655 7.56 -25.45 -14.11
C GLN A 655 6.49 -24.69 -13.33
N ASP A 656 6.44 -24.90 -12.01
CA ASP A 656 5.52 -24.24 -11.10
C ASP A 656 4.06 -24.28 -11.60
N ALA A 657 3.62 -25.45 -12.08
CA ALA A 657 2.25 -25.64 -12.54
C ALA A 657 1.29 -25.68 -11.36
N PHE A 658 0.16 -24.99 -11.47
CA PHE A 658 -0.86 -24.99 -10.43
C PHE A 658 -2.28 -24.90 -11.01
N ILE A 659 -3.25 -25.34 -10.22
CA ILE A 659 -4.67 -25.10 -10.39
C ILE A 659 -5.25 -24.70 -9.04
N SER A 660 -6.12 -23.69 -9.00
CA SER A 660 -6.82 -23.27 -7.81
C SER A 660 -8.31 -23.03 -8.08
N ILE A 661 -9.12 -23.27 -7.06
CA ILE A 661 -10.51 -22.85 -6.98
C ILE A 661 -10.67 -22.10 -5.66
N SER A 662 -11.19 -20.89 -5.74
CA SER A 662 -11.42 -20.04 -4.57
C SER A 662 -12.86 -19.55 -4.50
N THR A 663 -13.30 -19.28 -3.28
CA THR A 663 -14.61 -18.69 -2.99
C THR A 663 -14.42 -17.41 -2.18
N ASN A 664 -15.19 -16.39 -2.53
CA ASN A 664 -15.35 -15.18 -1.71
C ASN A 664 -16.84 -15.09 -1.32
N THR A 665 -17.12 -15.12 -0.03
CA THR A 665 -18.47 -15.02 0.52
C THR A 665 -18.56 -13.78 1.40
N ALA A 666 -19.39 -12.82 0.98
CA ALA A 666 -19.81 -11.71 1.82
C ALA A 666 -21.18 -12.05 2.43
N PHE A 667 -21.29 -11.90 3.74
CA PHE A 667 -22.59 -12.10 4.43
C PHE A 667 -23.48 -10.87 4.23
N ALA A 668 -24.78 -11.03 4.47
CA ALA A 668 -25.69 -9.89 4.38
C ALA A 668 -25.33 -8.79 5.38
N GLN A 669 -25.17 -7.55 4.90
CA GLN A 669 -25.01 -6.38 5.77
C GLN A 669 -26.40 -5.84 6.14
N ARG A 670 -26.80 -6.13 7.39
CA ARG A 670 -28.12 -5.77 7.93
C ARG A 670 -28.09 -4.56 8.85
N ASN A 671 -26.89 -4.03 9.09
CA ASN A 671 -26.63 -2.94 10.03
C ASN A 671 -25.94 -1.77 9.31
N PRO A 672 -26.54 -1.19 8.26
CA PRO A 672 -25.96 -0.04 7.56
C PRO A 672 -26.05 1.22 8.42
N ALA A 673 -25.31 2.26 8.07
CA ALA A 673 -25.51 3.59 8.64
C ALA A 673 -26.92 4.13 8.30
N PRO A 674 -27.44 5.15 9.01
CA PRO A 674 -28.78 5.68 8.80
C PRO A 674 -29.10 6.13 7.35
N ASN A 675 -28.07 6.50 6.60
CA ASN A 675 -28.16 6.96 5.21
C ASN A 675 -27.65 5.93 4.19
N GLU A 676 -27.42 4.70 4.60
CA GLU A 676 -27.05 3.59 3.74
C GLU A 676 -28.15 2.54 3.64
N THR A 677 -28.16 1.75 2.57
CA THR A 677 -29.07 0.63 2.38
C THR A 677 -28.43 -0.68 2.79
N SER A 678 -29.22 -1.60 3.36
CA SER A 678 -28.77 -2.97 3.62
C SER A 678 -28.51 -3.72 2.30
N THR A 679 -27.57 -4.65 2.30
CA THR A 679 -27.22 -5.46 1.15
C THR A 679 -27.35 -6.95 1.44
N SER A 680 -27.75 -7.72 0.43
CA SER A 680 -27.83 -9.18 0.51
C SER A 680 -26.42 -9.79 0.49
N GLY A 681 -26.27 -10.95 1.14
CA GLY A 681 -25.04 -11.73 1.02
C GLY A 681 -24.91 -12.38 -0.35
N TYR A 682 -23.68 -12.67 -0.73
CA TYR A 682 -23.35 -13.36 -1.98
C TYR A 682 -22.15 -14.29 -1.81
N THR A 683 -21.98 -15.22 -2.75
CA THR A 683 -20.78 -16.07 -2.87
C THR A 683 -20.32 -16.07 -4.32
N ILE A 684 -19.06 -15.74 -4.55
CA ILE A 684 -18.39 -15.79 -5.84
C ILE A 684 -17.40 -16.93 -5.83
N VAL A 685 -17.31 -17.63 -6.96
CA VAL A 685 -16.34 -18.70 -7.20
C VAL A 685 -15.41 -18.28 -8.31
N ASP A 686 -14.12 -18.38 -8.07
CA ASP A 686 -13.07 -18.14 -9.05
C ASP A 686 -12.29 -19.43 -9.31
N ALA A 687 -11.74 -19.59 -10.52
CA ALA A 687 -10.88 -20.71 -10.87
C ALA A 687 -9.67 -20.21 -11.67
N THR A 688 -8.48 -20.71 -11.36
CA THR A 688 -7.23 -20.29 -12.01
C THR A 688 -6.34 -21.49 -12.29
N ILE A 689 -5.69 -21.49 -13.44
CA ILE A 689 -4.63 -22.43 -13.81
C ILE A 689 -3.42 -21.62 -14.31
N GLY A 690 -2.21 -22.05 -14.00
CA GLY A 690 -1.02 -21.38 -14.48
C GLY A 690 0.23 -22.25 -14.40
N ALA A 691 1.27 -21.81 -15.10
CA ALA A 691 2.58 -22.47 -15.13
C ALA A 691 3.65 -21.54 -15.67
N VAL A 692 4.92 -21.97 -15.62
CA VAL A 692 6.03 -21.37 -16.33
C VAL A 692 6.48 -22.29 -17.45
N LEU A 693 6.55 -21.76 -18.67
CA LEU A 693 7.07 -22.41 -19.86
C LEU A 693 8.47 -21.88 -20.18
N LYS A 694 9.40 -22.74 -20.57
CA LYS A 694 10.69 -22.29 -21.14
C LYS A 694 10.58 -22.22 -22.65
N VAL A 695 10.44 -21.00 -23.19
CA VAL A 695 10.40 -20.72 -24.62
C VAL A 695 11.76 -20.16 -25.05
N ALA A 696 12.50 -20.88 -25.89
CA ALA A 696 13.85 -20.48 -26.36
C ALA A 696 14.81 -20.07 -25.22
N ARG A 697 14.79 -20.77 -24.11
CA ARG A 697 15.54 -20.52 -22.86
C ARG A 697 15.02 -19.34 -22.00
N MET A 698 13.99 -18.61 -22.42
CA MET A 698 13.37 -17.56 -21.63
C MET A 698 12.17 -18.13 -20.85
N PRO A 699 12.06 -17.87 -19.55
CA PRO A 699 10.89 -18.28 -18.78
C PRO A 699 9.70 -17.37 -19.08
N VAL A 700 8.59 -17.97 -19.50
CA VAL A 700 7.30 -17.31 -19.71
C VAL A 700 6.32 -17.84 -18.66
N ALA A 701 6.02 -17.03 -17.66
CA ALA A 701 4.93 -17.31 -16.74
C ALA A 701 3.60 -16.96 -17.41
N TRP A 702 2.62 -17.86 -17.34
CA TRP A 702 1.28 -17.63 -17.85
C TRP A 702 0.22 -18.10 -16.86
N GLN A 703 -0.93 -17.45 -16.86
CA GLN A 703 -2.09 -17.80 -16.06
C GLN A 703 -3.35 -17.56 -16.88
N LEU A 704 -4.31 -18.47 -16.74
CA LEU A 704 -5.67 -18.33 -17.24
C LEU A 704 -6.62 -18.44 -16.04
N GLY A 705 -7.35 -17.36 -15.77
CA GLY A 705 -8.30 -17.27 -14.67
C GLY A 705 -9.72 -17.03 -15.17
N VAL A 706 -10.69 -17.45 -14.38
CA VAL A 706 -12.09 -17.08 -14.55
C VAL A 706 -12.59 -16.55 -13.21
N ASN A 707 -12.79 -15.24 -13.13
CA ASN A 707 -13.39 -14.60 -11.97
C ASN A 707 -14.92 -14.62 -12.11
N ASN A 708 -15.64 -14.80 -11.01
CA ASN A 708 -17.10 -14.96 -10.98
C ASN A 708 -17.58 -16.03 -11.99
N LEU A 709 -17.08 -17.26 -11.81
CA LEU A 709 -17.29 -18.41 -12.71
C LEU A 709 -18.77 -18.64 -13.07
N PHE A 710 -19.65 -18.44 -12.11
CA PHE A 710 -21.10 -18.69 -12.26
C PHE A 710 -21.89 -17.47 -12.72
N ASP A 711 -21.23 -16.35 -13.02
CA ASP A 711 -21.84 -15.08 -13.45
C ASP A 711 -22.88 -14.55 -12.46
N VAL A 712 -22.55 -14.66 -11.17
CA VAL A 712 -23.44 -14.22 -10.09
C VAL A 712 -23.66 -12.71 -10.20
N ARG A 713 -24.90 -12.29 -10.16
CA ARG A 713 -25.31 -10.89 -10.08
C ARG A 713 -25.35 -10.48 -8.60
N TYR A 714 -24.48 -9.54 -8.20
CA TYR A 714 -24.32 -9.19 -6.80
C TYR A 714 -23.98 -7.70 -6.63
N VAL A 715 -24.24 -7.21 -5.43
CA VAL A 715 -23.84 -5.86 -4.97
C VAL A 715 -22.96 -6.04 -3.74
N ASP A 716 -21.71 -5.59 -3.81
CA ASP A 716 -20.89 -5.44 -2.62
C ASP A 716 -21.40 -4.25 -1.77
N HIS A 717 -21.38 -4.39 -0.44
CA HIS A 717 -21.92 -3.35 0.43
C HIS A 717 -21.17 -2.02 0.28
N LEU A 718 -19.88 -2.08 0.01
CA LEU A 718 -19.01 -0.90 -0.18
C LEU A 718 -18.99 -0.37 -1.62
N SER A 719 -19.75 -1.00 -2.54
CA SER A 719 -19.94 -0.46 -3.88
C SER A 719 -20.91 0.72 -3.86
N THR A 720 -20.45 1.91 -4.26
CA THR A 720 -21.30 3.10 -4.36
C THR A 720 -22.24 3.03 -5.59
N LEU A 721 -22.00 2.10 -6.53
CA LEU A 721 -22.88 1.85 -7.66
C LEU A 721 -24.26 1.31 -7.24
N LYS A 722 -24.42 0.85 -5.97
CA LYS A 722 -25.72 0.47 -5.40
C LYS A 722 -26.72 1.64 -5.38
N GLU A 723 -26.22 2.88 -5.30
CA GLU A 723 -27.03 4.10 -5.25
C GLU A 723 -27.70 4.38 -6.61
N VAL A 724 -27.06 3.96 -7.69
CA VAL A 724 -27.56 4.05 -9.07
C VAL A 724 -28.02 2.68 -9.62
N GLU A 725 -28.32 1.74 -8.74
CA GLU A 725 -28.91 0.41 -9.03
C GLU A 725 -28.07 -0.49 -9.96
N TYR A 726 -26.74 -0.27 -10.07
CA TYR A 726 -25.86 -1.15 -10.82
C TYR A 726 -25.21 -2.23 -9.95
N TYR A 727 -24.86 -3.35 -10.58
CA TYR A 727 -24.23 -4.51 -9.95
C TYR A 727 -22.72 -4.52 -10.20
N ASN A 728 -22.01 -5.23 -9.36
CA ASN A 728 -20.58 -5.47 -9.50
C ASN A 728 -20.26 -6.32 -10.75
N PRO A 729 -18.99 -6.37 -11.21
CA PRO A 729 -18.61 -7.10 -12.42
C PRO A 729 -19.06 -8.56 -12.43
N GLY A 730 -19.64 -8.99 -13.55
CA GLY A 730 -19.98 -10.37 -13.85
C GLY A 730 -18.77 -11.23 -14.18
N ARG A 731 -18.98 -12.36 -14.86
CA ARG A 731 -17.91 -13.29 -15.23
C ARG A 731 -16.84 -12.60 -16.06
N ASN A 732 -15.55 -12.86 -15.67
CA ASN A 732 -14.39 -12.31 -16.35
C ASN A 732 -13.35 -13.41 -16.59
N VAL A 733 -13.07 -13.73 -17.86
CA VAL A 733 -11.96 -14.59 -18.24
C VAL A 733 -10.72 -13.72 -18.38
N VAL A 734 -9.65 -14.08 -17.68
CA VAL A 734 -8.40 -13.30 -17.64
C VAL A 734 -7.23 -14.17 -18.10
N LEU A 735 -6.46 -13.66 -19.05
CA LEU A 735 -5.16 -14.23 -19.44
C LEU A 735 -4.04 -13.30 -19.00
N SER A 736 -3.07 -13.81 -18.27
CA SER A 736 -1.83 -13.09 -17.93
C SER A 736 -0.62 -13.82 -18.46
N MET A 737 0.35 -13.05 -18.97
CA MET A 737 1.63 -13.56 -19.44
C MET A 737 2.75 -12.63 -18.97
N LYS A 738 3.82 -13.18 -18.41
CA LYS A 738 5.04 -12.44 -18.03
C LYS A 738 6.27 -13.14 -18.60
N LEU A 739 6.94 -12.45 -19.51
CA LEU A 739 8.22 -12.85 -20.08
C LEU A 739 9.35 -12.19 -19.32
N ARG A 740 10.38 -12.94 -18.91
CA ARG A 740 11.60 -12.42 -18.30
C ARG A 740 12.80 -12.72 -19.19
N PHE A 741 13.71 -11.77 -19.37
CA PHE A 741 14.88 -11.86 -20.23
C PHE A 741 16.08 -11.09 -19.71
#